data_6ac1954079732d8d4c35b84287b61636
#
_entry.id   6ac1954079732d8d4c35b84287b61636
#
_cell.length_a   1.000
_cell.length_b   1.000
_cell.length_c   1.000
_cell.angle_alpha   90.00
_cell.angle_beta   90.00
_cell.angle_gamma   90.00
#
_symmetry.space_group_name_H-M   'P 1'
#
loop_
_entity.id
_entity.type
_entity.pdbx_description
1 polymer ?
#
loop_
_entity_poly.entity_id
_entity_poly.type
_entity_poly.pdbx_seq_one_letter_code
_entity_poly.pdbx_strand_id
1 'polypeptide(L)'
;MRLSRPAIRRLLGSLLTILLLGTLGVGLARSLSHVPLSSFAPQSTAVSAQSGELLRLTLAADGQYRLWVDLERMPSRLPAAVLLYEDRWFYLHPGVNPVALARAMFEAGVGRRRVGASTITMQLARRMYRLNTRDPRGKLRQMALALWLEARYSKHDILEAYLNLAPYGRNVEGVGAASLVYFATPAAHLSVPQVMTLAVIPQNPRERRLRSGDANSRKLADGLEEARARLWARWVKAVPDDARFSAAVAAPISARPPEQLPFAAPHFTDALLRSAAGEVQSTLDLARQRTVERILTKYIEGESQLGIRNAGALLLEVGGGVATVRAYVGSADYRDARIDGQVNAVTAKRSPGSALKPFIYGLALDQGLLHPRTILKDAPTAFGPFSPENFDGRFMGPIAAEDALIRSRNVPAVAVASQLSRPTLYEFLQVGGVSRLKSERHYGLALALGGGEVSMEELGRLYALLLNGGRLPAIRSILSQEPMTGGVRLLSEESSFIVLDMLSKNPRPDTGAPASPAVAWKTGTSWGFHDAWSVAVFGRYVLLVWIGNFDNTGNPAFVGVQAAAPLLFRIIDALRAQGLAAGDLVRRFPASVARIEVCAASGDLPNPACPQTVSTWYIPGKSPIRLSTLHRYVYFDAANHRVCGPGPEVRQEVYEFWTSDMLRLFREAGMPRRTPPADPDCGNGSEPGGSDSEALHIVSPLRGLVYTERALHPAPLALRADVGAATHAVYWFAGNAFIGRAPAGETLPWLPQQSGRYTLRAVDDRGGADTRELEVELVP
;
A
#
# COMPACT_ATOMS: atom_id res chain seq x y z
N MET A 1 -69.44 24.26 47.74
CA MET A 1 -69.10 23.01 48.41
C MET A 1 -67.67 23.10 48.98
N ARG A 2 -67.52 23.36 50.28
CA ARG A 2 -66.16 23.46 50.90
C ARG A 2 -65.75 22.05 51.35
N LEU A 3 -64.74 21.50 50.71
CA LEU A 3 -64.19 20.22 51.12
C LEU A 3 -63.65 20.33 52.56
N SER A 4 -64.00 19.35 53.43
CA SER A 4 -63.52 19.32 54.80
C SER A 4 -62.00 19.06 54.87
N ARG A 5 -61.28 19.65 55.82
CA ARG A 5 -59.83 19.51 56.02
C ARG A 5 -59.32 18.03 55.95
N PRO A 6 -60.03 17.00 56.47
CA PRO A 6 -59.59 15.60 56.36
C PRO A 6 -59.75 15.05 54.93
N ALA A 7 -60.73 15.54 54.15
CA ALA A 7 -60.91 15.12 52.75
C ALA A 7 -59.76 15.67 51.85
N ILE A 8 -59.33 16.92 52.11
CA ILE A 8 -58.20 17.53 51.41
C ILE A 8 -56.89 16.80 51.74
N ARG A 9 -56.64 16.39 52.99
CA ARG A 9 -55.46 15.59 53.40
C ARG A 9 -55.45 14.21 52.74
N ARG A 10 -56.58 13.51 52.64
CA ARG A 10 -56.68 12.22 51.93
C ARG A 10 -56.42 12.38 50.43
N LEU A 11 -56.99 13.43 49.83
CA LEU A 11 -56.78 13.72 48.39
C LEU A 11 -55.30 14.04 48.10
N LEU A 12 -54.67 14.86 48.94
CA LEU A 12 -53.25 15.15 48.84
C LEU A 12 -52.35 13.95 49.08
N GLY A 13 -52.70 13.09 50.05
CA GLY A 13 -52.00 11.83 50.31
C GLY A 13 -52.11 10.86 49.12
N SER A 14 -53.32 10.68 48.56
CA SER A 14 -53.49 9.84 47.36
C SER A 14 -52.75 10.37 46.15
N LEU A 15 -52.77 11.67 45.93
CA LEU A 15 -51.99 12.32 44.85
C LEU A 15 -50.48 12.10 45.02
N LEU A 16 -49.95 12.26 46.26
CA LEU A 16 -48.55 12.05 46.56
C LEU A 16 -48.15 10.58 46.35
N THR A 17 -48.99 9.61 46.78
CA THR A 17 -48.74 8.20 46.55
C THR A 17 -48.74 7.84 45.05
N ILE A 18 -49.69 8.35 44.28
CA ILE A 18 -49.75 8.13 42.82
C ILE A 18 -48.50 8.74 42.14
N LEU A 19 -48.07 9.92 42.58
CA LEU A 19 -46.86 10.55 42.06
C LEU A 19 -45.61 9.73 42.39
N LEU A 20 -45.50 9.21 43.61
CA LEU A 20 -44.38 8.40 44.06
C LEU A 20 -44.32 7.04 43.33
N LEU A 21 -45.46 6.38 43.16
CA LEU A 21 -45.59 5.13 42.39
C LEU A 21 -45.29 5.38 40.90
N GLY A 22 -45.74 6.49 40.37
CA GLY A 22 -45.44 6.95 39.00
C GLY A 22 -43.94 7.17 38.78
N THR A 23 -43.28 7.88 39.70
CA THR A 23 -41.82 8.13 39.60
C THR A 23 -41.00 6.85 39.77
N LEU A 24 -41.41 5.96 40.68
CA LEU A 24 -40.80 4.66 40.87
C LEU A 24 -40.96 3.80 39.62
N GLY A 25 -42.16 3.76 39.02
CA GLY A 25 -42.46 3.06 37.79
C GLY A 25 -41.62 3.54 36.60
N VAL A 26 -41.46 4.85 36.45
CA VAL A 26 -40.61 5.45 35.43
C VAL A 26 -39.13 5.12 35.70
N GLY A 27 -38.67 5.19 36.95
CA GLY A 27 -37.31 4.80 37.34
C GLY A 27 -37.02 3.35 36.99
N LEU A 28 -37.95 2.43 37.30
CA LEU A 28 -37.87 1.02 36.96
C LEU A 28 -37.88 0.79 35.43
N ALA A 29 -38.75 1.47 34.70
CA ALA A 29 -38.82 1.37 33.24
C ALA A 29 -37.50 1.83 32.57
N ARG A 30 -36.82 2.83 33.11
CA ARG A 30 -35.53 3.32 32.60
C ARG A 30 -34.35 2.41 32.98
N SER A 31 -34.43 1.71 34.11
CA SER A 31 -33.38 0.77 34.55
C SER A 31 -33.40 -0.55 33.76
N LEU A 32 -34.48 -0.89 33.07
CA LEU A 32 -34.54 -2.05 32.17
C LEU A 32 -33.73 -1.76 30.90
N SER A 33 -32.97 -2.76 30.41
CA SER A 33 -32.22 -2.64 29.14
C SER A 33 -33.14 -2.22 28.00
N HIS A 34 -32.73 -1.24 27.22
CA HIS A 34 -33.48 -0.73 26.07
C HIS A 34 -32.57 -0.51 24.86
N VAL A 35 -33.15 -0.60 23.70
CA VAL A 35 -32.46 -0.41 22.43
C VAL A 35 -32.09 1.05 22.29
N PRO A 36 -30.83 1.41 21.99
CA PRO A 36 -30.44 2.79 21.75
C PRO A 36 -31.26 3.44 20.63
N LEU A 37 -31.63 4.72 20.81
CA LEU A 37 -32.43 5.44 19.82
C LEU A 37 -31.71 5.58 18.48
N SER A 38 -30.39 5.56 18.47
CA SER A 38 -29.55 5.57 17.26
C SER A 38 -29.77 4.37 16.34
N SER A 39 -30.24 3.23 16.86
CA SER A 39 -30.48 2.02 16.08
C SER A 39 -31.83 2.00 15.35
N PHE A 40 -32.72 2.98 15.61
CA PHE A 40 -34.04 3.01 14.98
C PHE A 40 -34.05 3.40 13.50
N ALA A 41 -32.95 3.94 12.99
CA ALA A 41 -32.85 4.28 11.59
C ALA A 41 -31.44 3.95 11.05
N PRO A 42 -31.34 3.46 9.81
CA PRO A 42 -30.03 3.18 9.21
C PRO A 42 -29.21 4.46 9.09
N GLN A 43 -27.89 4.33 9.28
CA GLN A 43 -26.95 5.45 9.28
C GLN A 43 -26.15 5.50 7.99
N SER A 44 -25.74 6.68 7.60
CA SER A 44 -24.73 6.96 6.58
C SER A 44 -23.33 6.70 7.13
N THR A 45 -22.38 6.51 6.24
CA THR A 45 -20.95 6.53 6.59
C THR A 45 -20.32 7.77 5.99
N ALA A 46 -19.59 8.53 6.81
CA ALA A 46 -18.81 9.68 6.42
C ALA A 46 -17.32 9.35 6.52
N VAL A 47 -16.61 9.43 5.41
CA VAL A 47 -15.14 9.27 5.37
C VAL A 47 -14.52 10.64 5.20
N SER A 48 -13.60 11.00 6.10
CA SER A 48 -12.83 12.24 6.05
C SER A 48 -11.33 11.98 5.87
N ALA A 49 -10.62 12.96 5.32
CA ALA A 49 -9.16 13.00 5.28
C ALA A 49 -8.57 13.16 6.70
N GLN A 50 -7.25 13.07 6.81
CA GLN A 50 -6.58 13.31 8.09
C GLN A 50 -6.84 14.72 8.67
N SER A 51 -7.05 15.70 7.80
CA SER A 51 -7.38 17.11 8.16
C SER A 51 -8.83 17.31 8.61
N GLY A 52 -9.69 16.27 8.52
CA GLY A 52 -11.12 16.36 8.79
C GLY A 52 -11.97 16.79 7.58
N GLU A 53 -11.37 17.14 6.43
CA GLU A 53 -12.13 17.42 5.20
C GLU A 53 -12.89 16.18 4.74
N LEU A 54 -14.18 16.35 4.41
CA LEU A 54 -15.02 15.24 3.93
C LEU A 54 -14.53 14.75 2.56
N LEU A 55 -14.29 13.43 2.46
CA LEU A 55 -13.97 12.74 1.21
C LEU A 55 -15.23 12.13 0.57
N ARG A 56 -16.07 11.52 1.38
CA ARG A 56 -17.29 10.84 0.95
C ARG A 56 -18.34 10.83 2.05
N LEU A 57 -19.60 11.02 1.67
CA LEU A 57 -20.76 10.70 2.50
C LEU A 57 -21.68 9.76 1.73
N THR A 58 -21.99 8.58 2.30
CA THR A 58 -22.88 7.61 1.66
C THR A 58 -24.33 7.88 2.00
N LEU A 59 -25.24 7.39 1.17
CA LEU A 59 -26.63 7.26 1.55
C LEU A 59 -26.78 6.09 2.55
N ALA A 60 -27.66 6.25 3.53
CA ALA A 60 -28.14 5.14 4.36
C ALA A 60 -29.01 4.20 3.53
N ALA A 61 -29.28 2.99 4.05
CA ALA A 61 -30.04 1.95 3.33
C ALA A 61 -31.47 2.38 2.93
N ASP A 62 -32.04 3.40 3.58
CA ASP A 62 -33.35 3.97 3.27
C ASP A 62 -33.29 5.20 2.33
N GLY A 63 -32.13 5.46 1.72
CA GLY A 63 -31.91 6.55 0.78
C GLY A 63 -31.80 7.93 1.41
N GLN A 64 -31.62 8.01 2.72
CA GLN A 64 -31.40 9.28 3.44
C GLN A 64 -29.91 9.50 3.71
N TYR A 65 -29.48 10.76 3.75
CA TYR A 65 -28.24 11.16 4.40
C TYR A 65 -28.51 11.34 5.88
N ARG A 66 -27.97 10.47 6.72
CA ARG A 66 -28.18 10.50 8.18
C ARG A 66 -26.89 10.07 8.88
N LEU A 67 -26.32 10.95 9.66
CA LEU A 67 -25.13 10.71 10.46
C LEU A 67 -25.43 11.05 11.91
N TRP A 68 -25.33 10.06 12.80
CA TRP A 68 -25.57 10.27 14.22
C TRP A 68 -24.41 11.01 14.87
N VAL A 69 -24.73 12.01 15.67
CA VAL A 69 -23.77 12.79 16.46
C VAL A 69 -24.26 12.84 17.89
N ASP A 70 -23.41 12.49 18.84
CA ASP A 70 -23.72 12.55 20.26
C ASP A 70 -23.99 14.02 20.68
N LEU A 71 -24.90 14.23 21.61
CA LEU A 71 -25.33 15.56 22.03
C LEU A 71 -24.17 16.41 22.56
N GLU A 72 -23.21 15.78 23.27
CA GLU A 72 -22.01 16.41 23.81
C GLU A 72 -21.05 16.91 22.72
N ARG A 73 -21.09 16.29 21.55
CA ARG A 73 -20.27 16.71 20.38
C ARG A 73 -20.93 17.84 19.59
N MET A 74 -22.15 18.23 19.92
CA MET A 74 -22.82 19.38 19.32
C MET A 74 -22.48 20.67 20.07
N PRO A 75 -22.36 21.85 19.40
CA PRO A 75 -22.19 23.10 20.11
C PRO A 75 -23.41 23.37 20.98
N SER A 76 -23.21 23.73 22.25
CA SER A 76 -24.27 23.92 23.25
C SER A 76 -25.38 24.88 22.82
N ARG A 77 -25.03 25.81 21.94
CA ARG A 77 -25.99 26.76 21.32
C ARG A 77 -27.03 26.06 20.43
N LEU A 78 -26.70 24.92 19.81
CA LEU A 78 -27.61 24.23 18.89
C LEU A 78 -28.83 23.63 19.63
N PRO A 79 -28.66 22.72 20.62
CA PRO A 79 -29.81 22.23 21.37
C PRO A 79 -30.57 23.34 22.06
N ALA A 80 -29.89 24.35 22.63
CA ALA A 80 -30.53 25.48 23.28
C ALA A 80 -31.39 26.33 22.31
N ALA A 81 -30.91 26.59 21.08
CA ALA A 81 -31.65 27.31 20.05
C ALA A 81 -32.88 26.52 19.57
N VAL A 82 -32.73 25.19 19.38
CA VAL A 82 -33.84 24.30 19.03
C VAL A 82 -34.90 24.27 20.13
N LEU A 83 -34.51 24.15 21.39
CA LEU A 83 -35.43 24.20 22.54
C LEU A 83 -36.16 25.54 22.62
N LEU A 84 -35.45 26.64 22.48
CA LEU A 84 -36.06 28.00 22.49
C LEU A 84 -37.06 28.19 21.36
N TYR A 85 -36.83 27.55 20.21
CA TYR A 85 -37.68 27.70 19.02
C TYR A 85 -38.88 26.74 18.99
N GLU A 86 -38.64 25.45 19.28
CA GLU A 86 -39.61 24.36 19.13
C GLU A 86 -40.37 24.02 20.43
N ASP A 87 -39.64 24.02 21.59
CA ASP A 87 -40.21 23.51 22.84
C ASP A 87 -39.50 24.09 24.09
N ARG A 88 -39.82 25.36 24.42
CA ARG A 88 -39.18 26.09 25.54
C ARG A 88 -39.29 25.38 26.90
N TRP A 89 -40.36 24.56 27.08
CA TRP A 89 -40.67 23.91 28.34
C TRP A 89 -40.35 22.40 28.31
N PHE A 90 -39.50 21.98 27.40
CA PHE A 90 -39.14 20.60 27.16
C PHE A 90 -38.82 19.79 28.43
N TYR A 91 -38.03 20.36 29.32
CA TYR A 91 -37.62 19.71 30.56
C TYR A 91 -38.72 19.66 31.65
N LEU A 92 -39.84 20.37 31.47
CA LEU A 92 -40.87 20.53 32.48
C LEU A 92 -42.13 19.71 32.23
N HIS A 93 -42.27 19.05 31.08
CA HIS A 93 -43.43 18.24 30.75
C HIS A 93 -43.06 16.79 30.39
N PRO A 94 -43.93 15.78 30.60
CA PRO A 94 -43.67 14.38 30.34
C PRO A 94 -43.94 13.99 28.87
N GLY A 95 -43.43 14.74 27.90
CA GLY A 95 -43.55 14.48 26.47
C GLY A 95 -44.74 15.12 25.78
N VAL A 96 -45.80 15.45 26.52
CA VAL A 96 -46.94 16.25 26.06
C VAL A 96 -47.05 17.46 26.95
N ASN A 97 -47.14 18.66 26.38
CA ASN A 97 -47.30 19.88 27.15
C ASN A 97 -48.79 20.19 27.36
N PRO A 98 -49.36 19.99 28.59
CA PRO A 98 -50.79 20.15 28.83
C PRO A 98 -51.25 21.58 28.66
N VAL A 99 -50.41 22.56 29.00
CA VAL A 99 -50.77 24.00 28.87
C VAL A 99 -50.85 24.38 27.40
N ALA A 100 -49.89 23.93 26.58
CA ALA A 100 -49.92 24.18 25.14
C ALA A 100 -51.10 23.49 24.46
N LEU A 101 -51.47 22.29 24.95
CA LEU A 101 -52.63 21.51 24.45
C LEU A 101 -53.94 22.27 24.78
N ALA A 102 -54.14 22.66 26.05
CA ALA A 102 -55.34 23.42 26.47
C ALA A 102 -55.46 24.74 25.68
N ARG A 103 -54.36 25.49 25.51
CA ARG A 103 -54.35 26.71 24.69
C ARG A 103 -54.75 26.43 23.24
N ALA A 104 -54.18 25.35 22.61
CA ALA A 104 -54.52 25.02 21.22
C ALA A 104 -55.97 24.59 21.04
N MET A 105 -56.58 23.89 22.04
CA MET A 105 -57.99 23.51 22.05
C MET A 105 -58.87 24.78 22.18
N PHE A 106 -58.54 25.70 23.07
CA PHE A 106 -59.25 26.95 23.24
C PHE A 106 -59.22 27.80 21.96
N GLU A 107 -58.06 28.00 21.36
CA GLU A 107 -57.89 28.78 20.12
C GLU A 107 -58.62 28.15 18.92
N ALA A 108 -58.63 26.82 18.85
CA ALA A 108 -59.40 26.07 17.83
C ALA A 108 -60.92 26.26 18.00
N GLY A 109 -61.39 26.31 19.25
CA GLY A 109 -62.83 26.59 19.58
C GLY A 109 -63.26 27.99 19.24
N VAL A 110 -62.34 28.97 19.22
CA VAL A 110 -62.64 30.40 18.90
C VAL A 110 -62.35 30.75 17.43
N GLY A 111 -62.08 29.74 16.57
CA GLY A 111 -61.87 29.92 15.13
C GLY A 111 -60.58 30.63 14.74
N ARG A 112 -59.61 30.79 15.66
CA ARG A 112 -58.31 31.38 15.40
C ARG A 112 -57.34 30.40 14.73
N ARG A 113 -56.33 30.91 14.02
CA ARG A 113 -55.29 30.11 13.33
C ARG A 113 -54.74 29.03 14.26
N ARG A 114 -54.61 27.81 13.77
CA ARG A 114 -54.05 26.67 14.51
C ARG A 114 -52.67 26.99 15.07
N VAL A 115 -52.56 27.12 16.37
CA VAL A 115 -51.27 27.25 17.08
C VAL A 115 -50.72 25.85 17.34
N GLY A 116 -49.44 25.61 17.03
CA GLY A 116 -48.81 24.33 17.23
C GLY A 116 -48.67 23.98 18.72
N ALA A 117 -49.21 22.80 19.10
CA ALA A 117 -49.06 22.22 20.45
C ALA A 117 -48.17 20.96 20.46
N SER A 118 -47.39 20.72 19.42
CA SER A 118 -46.55 19.53 19.33
C SER A 118 -45.19 19.78 19.97
N THR A 119 -44.85 18.98 20.94
CA THR A 119 -43.53 18.96 21.63
C THR A 119 -42.46 18.27 20.79
N ILE A 120 -41.19 18.41 21.18
CA ILE A 120 -40.05 17.71 20.60
C ILE A 120 -40.27 16.17 20.66
N THR A 121 -40.70 15.65 21.83
CA THR A 121 -40.96 14.22 22.00
C THR A 121 -42.08 13.70 21.08
N MET A 122 -43.14 14.52 20.90
CA MET A 122 -44.21 14.20 19.94
C MET A 122 -43.70 14.20 18.48
N GLN A 123 -42.82 15.13 18.14
CA GLN A 123 -42.23 15.19 16.81
C GLN A 123 -41.31 13.97 16.57
N LEU A 124 -40.49 13.58 17.57
CA LEU A 124 -39.65 12.38 17.54
C LEU A 124 -40.54 11.13 17.38
N ALA A 125 -41.59 10.96 18.18
CA ALA A 125 -42.52 9.82 18.06
C ALA A 125 -43.13 9.72 16.66
N ARG A 126 -43.53 10.84 16.07
CA ARG A 126 -44.05 10.87 14.70
C ARG A 126 -43.02 10.34 13.68
N ARG A 127 -41.75 10.71 13.86
CA ARG A 127 -40.68 10.29 12.96
C ARG A 127 -40.35 8.81 13.10
N MET A 128 -40.06 8.38 14.31
CA MET A 128 -39.67 7.00 14.61
C MET A 128 -40.72 5.98 14.16
N TYR A 129 -42.00 6.29 14.44
CA TYR A 129 -43.09 5.37 14.14
C TYR A 129 -43.86 5.73 12.84
N ARG A 130 -43.38 6.66 12.03
CA ARG A 130 -43.94 7.08 10.73
C ARG A 130 -45.43 7.38 10.80
N LEU A 131 -45.88 8.10 11.86
CA LEU A 131 -47.30 8.33 12.14
C LEU A 131 -47.91 9.38 11.19
N ASN A 132 -49.12 9.04 10.68
CA ASN A 132 -49.99 10.01 10.06
C ASN A 132 -50.75 10.79 11.17
N THR A 133 -50.41 12.07 11.36
CA THR A 133 -51.00 12.92 12.44
C THR A 133 -51.99 13.95 11.90
N ARG A 134 -52.50 13.76 10.68
CA ARG A 134 -53.54 14.62 10.09
C ARG A 134 -54.91 14.34 10.65
N ASP A 135 -55.16 13.13 11.17
CA ASP A 135 -56.39 12.70 11.81
C ASP A 135 -56.25 12.71 13.35
N PRO A 136 -57.39 12.81 14.09
CA PRO A 136 -57.38 12.81 15.56
C PRO A 136 -56.83 11.51 16.17
N ARG A 137 -57.04 10.35 15.56
CA ARG A 137 -56.56 9.04 16.05
C ARG A 137 -55.05 8.98 15.97
N GLY A 138 -54.46 9.39 14.85
CA GLY A 138 -53.03 9.51 14.71
C GLY A 138 -52.39 10.50 15.68
N LYS A 139 -53.10 11.60 16.00
CA LYS A 139 -52.66 12.56 17.00
C LYS A 139 -52.66 12.00 18.43
N LEU A 140 -53.72 11.24 18.80
CA LEU A 140 -53.80 10.54 20.09
C LEU A 140 -52.67 9.48 20.20
N ARG A 141 -52.44 8.70 19.14
CA ARG A 141 -51.35 7.69 19.10
C ARG A 141 -50.00 8.37 19.26
N GLN A 142 -49.81 9.54 18.63
CA GLN A 142 -48.58 10.34 18.76
C GLN A 142 -48.32 10.76 20.22
N MET A 143 -49.38 11.22 20.91
CA MET A 143 -49.31 11.62 22.32
C MET A 143 -48.98 10.43 23.23
N ALA A 144 -49.64 9.30 23.04
CA ALA A 144 -49.36 8.05 23.80
C ALA A 144 -47.93 7.58 23.62
N LEU A 145 -47.42 7.59 22.38
CA LEU A 145 -46.02 7.20 22.08
C LEU A 145 -45.02 8.24 22.61
N ALA A 146 -45.39 9.51 22.67
CA ALA A 146 -44.53 10.51 23.30
C ALA A 146 -44.40 10.29 24.83
N LEU A 147 -45.48 9.95 25.50
CA LEU A 147 -45.48 9.56 26.93
C LEU A 147 -44.67 8.27 27.15
N TRP A 148 -44.82 7.31 26.26
CA TRP A 148 -44.04 6.05 26.29
C TRP A 148 -42.52 6.30 26.15
N LEU A 149 -42.08 7.15 25.18
CA LEU A 149 -40.70 7.52 25.01
C LEU A 149 -40.14 8.19 26.28
N GLU A 150 -40.84 9.10 26.88
CA GLU A 150 -40.43 9.78 28.14
C GLU A 150 -40.34 8.83 29.34
N ALA A 151 -41.22 7.84 29.39
CA ALA A 151 -41.11 6.79 30.43
C ALA A 151 -39.89 5.90 30.26
N ARG A 152 -39.39 5.71 29.01
CA ARG A 152 -38.36 4.74 28.67
C ARG A 152 -36.99 5.38 28.53
N TYR A 153 -36.89 6.61 27.98
CA TYR A 153 -35.66 7.30 27.63
C TYR A 153 -35.51 8.59 28.43
N SER A 154 -34.29 9.02 28.67
CA SER A 154 -34.02 10.28 29.31
C SER A 154 -34.35 11.46 28.39
N LYS A 155 -34.51 12.66 28.98
CA LYS A 155 -34.62 13.89 28.20
C LYS A 155 -33.42 14.16 27.29
N HIS A 156 -32.25 13.74 27.75
CA HIS A 156 -30.99 13.78 26.97
C HIS A 156 -31.11 12.90 25.72
N ASP A 157 -31.45 11.63 25.87
CA ASP A 157 -31.57 10.69 24.76
C ASP A 157 -32.63 11.14 23.74
N ILE A 158 -33.76 11.67 24.23
CA ILE A 158 -34.86 12.18 23.39
C ILE A 158 -34.40 13.38 22.57
N LEU A 159 -33.68 14.32 23.19
CA LEU A 159 -33.20 15.55 22.51
C LEU A 159 -32.13 15.17 21.48
N GLU A 160 -31.22 14.29 21.85
CA GLU A 160 -30.20 13.75 20.93
C GLU A 160 -30.86 13.08 19.71
N ALA A 161 -31.80 12.16 19.95
CA ALA A 161 -32.50 11.48 18.88
C ALA A 161 -33.30 12.44 17.99
N TYR A 162 -33.94 13.45 18.59
CA TYR A 162 -34.66 14.49 17.82
C TYR A 162 -33.71 15.21 16.87
N LEU A 163 -32.56 15.70 17.36
CA LEU A 163 -31.57 16.41 16.55
C LEU A 163 -30.97 15.56 15.45
N ASN A 164 -30.86 14.23 15.68
CA ASN A 164 -30.34 13.27 14.71
C ASN A 164 -31.37 12.72 13.72
N LEU A 165 -32.68 12.90 13.99
CA LEU A 165 -33.76 12.43 13.13
C LEU A 165 -34.62 13.57 12.57
N ALA A 166 -34.31 14.82 12.91
CA ALA A 166 -35.01 15.99 12.39
C ALA A 166 -34.78 16.14 10.87
N PRO A 167 -35.84 16.54 10.10
CA PRO A 167 -35.70 16.71 8.66
C PRO A 167 -35.13 18.09 8.31
N TYR A 168 -34.12 18.10 7.43
CA TYR A 168 -33.49 19.32 6.94
C TYR A 168 -33.81 19.62 5.47
N GLY A 169 -34.73 18.88 4.88
CA GLY A 169 -35.16 19.02 3.49
C GLY A 169 -34.50 18.02 2.55
N ARG A 170 -35.13 17.77 1.41
CA ARG A 170 -34.76 16.69 0.49
C ARG A 170 -34.62 15.35 1.26
N ASN A 171 -33.55 14.63 1.06
CA ASN A 171 -33.21 13.38 1.74
C ASN A 171 -32.13 13.57 2.84
N VAL A 172 -32.12 14.73 3.51
CA VAL A 172 -31.17 15.02 4.59
C VAL A 172 -31.91 14.99 5.93
N GLU A 173 -31.51 14.09 6.81
CA GLU A 173 -32.04 13.92 8.17
C GLU A 173 -30.89 13.96 9.19
N GLY A 174 -31.15 14.64 10.30
CA GLY A 174 -30.19 14.83 11.38
C GLY A 174 -29.20 15.97 11.13
N VAL A 175 -28.79 16.58 12.23
CA VAL A 175 -27.86 17.73 12.22
C VAL A 175 -26.48 17.34 11.71
N GLY A 176 -26.00 16.11 12.00
CA GLY A 176 -24.72 15.61 11.55
C GLY A 176 -24.62 15.59 10.03
N ALA A 177 -25.62 15.01 9.35
CA ALA A 177 -25.67 15.02 7.89
C ALA A 177 -25.91 16.44 7.35
N ALA A 178 -26.83 17.21 7.96
CA ALA A 178 -27.15 18.57 7.50
C ALA A 178 -25.94 19.51 7.54
N SER A 179 -25.12 19.44 8.58
CA SER A 179 -23.91 20.24 8.71
C SER A 179 -22.87 19.92 7.63
N LEU A 180 -22.65 18.64 7.33
CA LEU A 180 -21.72 18.20 6.30
C LEU A 180 -22.25 18.52 4.89
N VAL A 181 -23.53 18.23 4.63
CA VAL A 181 -24.14 18.43 3.31
C VAL A 181 -24.20 19.91 2.95
N TYR A 182 -24.75 20.74 3.84
CA TYR A 182 -24.99 22.13 3.54
C TYR A 182 -23.79 23.05 3.76
N PHE A 183 -22.99 22.77 4.78
CA PHE A 183 -21.90 23.67 5.18
C PHE A 183 -20.50 23.06 5.05
N ALA A 184 -20.37 21.78 4.70
CA ALA A 184 -19.10 21.05 4.67
C ALA A 184 -18.32 21.16 6.00
N THR A 185 -19.02 21.22 7.10
CA THR A 185 -18.47 21.44 8.44
C THR A 185 -19.02 20.35 9.37
N PRO A 186 -18.19 19.68 10.18
CA PRO A 186 -18.68 18.80 11.22
C PRO A 186 -19.62 19.53 12.19
N ALA A 187 -20.63 18.83 12.73
CA ALA A 187 -21.62 19.44 13.62
C ALA A 187 -20.99 20.17 14.81
N ALA A 188 -19.88 19.66 15.36
CA ALA A 188 -19.12 20.26 16.46
C ALA A 188 -18.58 21.68 16.17
N HIS A 189 -18.37 22.02 14.90
CA HIS A 189 -17.75 23.28 14.47
C HIS A 189 -18.72 24.25 13.81
N LEU A 190 -20.04 24.04 13.97
CA LEU A 190 -21.05 24.95 13.42
C LEU A 190 -20.92 26.36 14.01
N SER A 191 -20.87 27.35 13.14
CA SER A 191 -20.90 28.75 13.53
C SER A 191 -22.28 29.18 14.03
N VAL A 192 -22.37 30.29 14.76
CA VAL A 192 -23.65 30.81 15.28
C VAL A 192 -24.70 31.04 14.17
N PRO A 193 -24.38 31.65 13.01
CA PRO A 193 -25.32 31.75 11.89
C PRO A 193 -25.83 30.39 11.38
N GLN A 194 -24.94 29.38 11.30
CA GLN A 194 -25.29 28.01 10.87
C GLN A 194 -26.20 27.33 11.90
N VAL A 195 -25.90 27.45 13.19
CA VAL A 195 -26.75 26.98 14.30
C VAL A 195 -28.16 27.58 14.23
N MET A 196 -28.28 28.91 14.11
CA MET A 196 -29.58 29.58 14.03
C MET A 196 -30.37 29.14 12.79
N THR A 197 -29.67 28.84 11.70
CA THR A 197 -30.30 28.36 10.47
C THR A 197 -30.82 26.95 10.63
N LEU A 198 -29.99 26.01 11.12
CA LEU A 198 -30.42 24.62 11.32
C LEU A 198 -31.52 24.51 12.37
N ALA A 199 -31.52 25.32 13.41
CA ALA A 199 -32.55 25.29 14.46
C ALA A 199 -33.98 25.59 13.95
N VAL A 200 -34.14 26.30 12.85
CA VAL A 200 -35.49 26.67 12.35
C VAL A 200 -35.99 25.82 11.19
N ILE A 201 -35.12 25.08 10.50
CA ILE A 201 -35.53 24.31 9.32
C ILE A 201 -36.49 23.13 9.66
N PRO A 202 -36.32 22.34 10.73
CA PRO A 202 -37.15 21.16 11.00
C PRO A 202 -38.63 21.43 11.12
N GLN A 203 -39.07 22.65 11.52
CA GLN A 203 -40.46 23.01 11.65
C GLN A 203 -41.20 23.05 10.30
N ASN A 204 -40.51 23.52 9.24
CA ASN A 204 -41.08 23.55 7.89
C ASN A 204 -40.00 23.32 6.82
N PRO A 205 -39.48 22.08 6.69
CA PRO A 205 -38.32 21.76 5.84
C PRO A 205 -38.60 21.92 4.33
N ARG A 206 -39.87 22.05 3.93
CA ARG A 206 -40.22 22.28 2.52
C ARG A 206 -40.08 23.76 2.13
N GLU A 207 -40.52 24.66 3.00
CA GLU A 207 -40.49 26.11 2.76
C GLU A 207 -39.17 26.77 3.18
N ARG A 208 -38.45 26.13 4.14
CA ARG A 208 -37.19 26.65 4.71
C ARG A 208 -35.97 25.94 4.19
N ARG A 209 -36.04 25.39 2.95
CA ARG A 209 -34.91 24.72 2.33
C ARG A 209 -33.74 25.69 2.09
N LEU A 210 -32.52 25.24 2.42
CA LEU A 210 -31.32 25.89 1.94
C LEU A 210 -31.19 25.65 0.42
N ARG A 211 -31.00 26.71 -0.34
CA ARG A 211 -30.89 26.67 -1.82
C ARG A 211 -29.58 27.30 -2.26
N SER A 212 -29.00 26.74 -3.31
CA SER A 212 -27.88 27.34 -4.01
C SER A 212 -28.38 28.27 -5.13
N GLY A 213 -27.95 29.49 -5.11
CA GLY A 213 -27.66 30.39 -6.21
C GLY A 213 -28.66 30.74 -7.33
N ASP A 214 -29.92 30.25 -7.39
CA ASP A 214 -30.81 30.50 -8.51
C ASP A 214 -31.78 31.68 -8.26
N ALA A 215 -31.91 32.59 -9.23
CA ALA A 215 -32.68 33.82 -9.14
C ALA A 215 -34.21 33.64 -8.87
N ASN A 216 -34.76 32.45 -9.21
CA ASN A 216 -36.15 32.09 -8.92
C ASN A 216 -36.42 31.71 -7.44
N SER A 217 -35.41 31.80 -6.62
CA SER A 217 -35.36 31.31 -5.22
C SER A 217 -35.81 32.34 -4.18
N ARG A 218 -36.04 33.61 -4.54
CA ARG A 218 -36.28 34.69 -3.58
C ARG A 218 -37.45 34.43 -2.60
N LYS A 219 -38.61 33.97 -3.08
CA LYS A 219 -39.79 33.74 -2.20
C LYS A 219 -39.60 32.61 -1.15
N LEU A 220 -38.75 31.67 -1.39
CA LEU A 220 -38.48 30.56 -0.44
C LEU A 220 -37.31 30.86 0.51
N ALA A 221 -36.42 31.77 0.13
CA ALA A 221 -35.40 32.33 1.02
C ALA A 221 -36.03 33.20 2.13
N ASP A 222 -37.04 33.97 1.79
CA ASP A 222 -37.72 34.89 2.71
C ASP A 222 -38.28 34.19 3.95
N GLY A 223 -38.89 32.99 3.81
CA GLY A 223 -39.45 32.22 4.92
C GLY A 223 -38.38 31.66 5.89
N LEU A 224 -37.18 31.35 5.41
CA LEU A 224 -36.06 30.90 6.22
C LEU A 224 -35.43 32.09 6.96
N GLU A 225 -35.22 33.22 6.27
CA GLU A 225 -34.63 34.43 6.85
C GLU A 225 -35.50 35.03 7.94
N GLU A 226 -36.82 35.11 7.70
CA GLU A 226 -37.76 35.53 8.72
C GLU A 226 -37.78 34.62 9.94
N ALA A 227 -37.76 33.31 9.75
CA ALA A 227 -37.73 32.34 10.87
C ALA A 227 -36.45 32.49 11.69
N ARG A 228 -35.32 32.67 11.02
CA ARG A 228 -34.01 32.90 11.63
C ARG A 228 -33.99 34.23 12.40
N ALA A 229 -34.48 35.29 11.82
CA ALA A 229 -34.58 36.61 12.47
C ALA A 229 -35.49 36.57 13.72
N ARG A 230 -36.63 35.85 13.64
CA ARG A 230 -37.53 35.64 14.81
C ARG A 230 -36.85 34.86 15.92
N LEU A 231 -36.11 33.80 15.59
CA LEU A 231 -35.33 33.03 16.57
C LEU A 231 -34.25 33.92 17.18
N TRP A 232 -33.48 34.64 16.35
CA TRP A 232 -32.40 35.48 16.79
C TRP A 232 -32.88 36.58 17.78
N ALA A 233 -33.99 37.24 17.49
CA ALA A 233 -34.58 38.22 18.38
C ALA A 233 -34.95 37.65 19.77
N ARG A 234 -35.36 36.37 19.85
CA ARG A 234 -35.60 35.68 21.12
C ARG A 234 -34.29 35.24 21.78
N TRP A 235 -33.31 34.83 20.98
CA TRP A 235 -32.01 34.32 21.45
C TRP A 235 -31.22 35.44 22.16
N VAL A 236 -31.09 36.61 21.55
CA VAL A 236 -30.35 37.72 22.14
C VAL A 236 -31.00 38.20 23.46
N LYS A 237 -32.34 38.07 23.62
CA LYS A 237 -32.99 38.32 24.91
C LYS A 237 -32.64 37.31 25.99
N ALA A 238 -32.39 36.05 25.58
CA ALA A 238 -32.04 34.96 26.50
C ALA A 238 -30.52 34.88 26.77
N VAL A 239 -29.69 35.27 25.78
CA VAL A 239 -28.21 35.22 25.82
C VAL A 239 -27.69 36.58 25.27
N PRO A 240 -27.67 37.64 26.07
CA PRO A 240 -27.28 38.97 25.60
C PRO A 240 -25.87 39.07 25.05
N ASP A 241 -24.92 38.28 25.58
CA ASP A 241 -23.51 38.27 25.14
C ASP A 241 -23.33 37.87 23.68
N ASP A 242 -24.26 37.11 23.13
CA ASP A 242 -24.23 36.71 21.73
C ASP A 242 -24.68 37.82 20.77
N ALA A 243 -25.14 38.95 21.25
CA ALA A 243 -25.51 40.12 20.41
C ALA A 243 -24.38 40.54 19.46
N ARG A 244 -23.13 40.30 19.82
CA ARG A 244 -21.94 40.49 18.97
C ARG A 244 -22.01 39.78 17.62
N PHE A 245 -22.76 38.68 17.51
CA PHE A 245 -22.95 37.94 16.27
C PHE A 245 -24.09 38.43 15.38
N SER A 246 -24.79 39.52 15.77
CA SER A 246 -26.00 39.99 15.08
C SER A 246 -25.77 40.27 13.59
N ALA A 247 -24.67 40.96 13.25
CA ALA A 247 -24.32 41.22 11.86
C ALA A 247 -24.07 39.91 11.04
N ALA A 248 -23.38 38.94 11.65
CA ALA A 248 -23.13 37.68 11.02
C ALA A 248 -24.40 36.83 10.83
N VAL A 249 -25.33 36.89 11.80
CA VAL A 249 -26.61 36.17 11.69
C VAL A 249 -27.53 36.86 10.70
N ALA A 250 -27.46 38.17 10.53
CA ALA A 250 -28.26 38.92 9.53
C ALA A 250 -27.76 38.67 8.10
N ALA A 251 -26.46 38.33 7.92
CA ALA A 251 -25.92 38.09 6.62
C ALA A 251 -26.54 36.84 5.94
N PRO A 252 -26.64 36.84 4.59
CA PRO A 252 -27.06 35.66 3.84
C PRO A 252 -26.17 34.48 4.13
N ILE A 253 -26.77 33.29 4.29
CA ILE A 253 -25.98 32.06 4.52
C ILE A 253 -25.78 31.33 3.20
N SER A 254 -24.52 31.00 2.91
CA SER A 254 -24.17 30.15 1.76
C SER A 254 -24.32 28.70 2.14
N ALA A 255 -24.98 27.92 1.31
CA ALA A 255 -25.13 26.49 1.48
C ALA A 255 -24.79 25.76 0.17
N ARG A 256 -24.21 24.58 0.28
CA ARG A 256 -23.99 23.68 -0.85
C ARG A 256 -25.24 22.85 -1.13
N PRO A 257 -25.57 22.56 -2.37
CA PRO A 257 -26.57 21.55 -2.67
C PRO A 257 -26.00 20.14 -2.45
N PRO A 258 -26.83 19.14 -2.12
CA PRO A 258 -26.37 17.75 -1.96
C PRO A 258 -25.65 17.17 -3.17
N GLU A 259 -25.92 17.68 -4.36
CA GLU A 259 -25.29 17.28 -5.61
C GLU A 259 -23.80 17.65 -5.68
N GLN A 260 -23.34 18.57 -4.84
CA GLN A 260 -21.94 19.00 -4.71
C GLN A 260 -21.19 18.30 -3.57
N LEU A 261 -21.75 17.21 -3.04
CA LEU A 261 -21.02 16.40 -2.06
C LEU A 261 -19.70 15.90 -2.68
N PRO A 262 -18.61 15.91 -1.90
CA PRO A 262 -17.32 15.47 -2.41
C PRO A 262 -17.33 13.98 -2.77
N PHE A 263 -16.63 13.67 -3.83
CA PHE A 263 -16.34 12.34 -4.32
C PHE A 263 -14.84 12.24 -4.55
N ALA A 264 -14.07 12.31 -3.46
CA ALA A 264 -12.62 12.33 -3.49
C ALA A 264 -12.04 10.97 -3.14
N ALA A 265 -10.88 10.65 -3.71
CA ALA A 265 -10.17 9.38 -3.52
C ALA A 265 -11.11 8.16 -3.57
N PRO A 266 -11.86 7.96 -4.67
CA PRO A 266 -12.98 7.03 -4.71
C PRO A 266 -12.59 5.59 -4.37
N HIS A 267 -11.48 5.08 -4.89
CA HIS A 267 -11.02 3.72 -4.60
C HIS A 267 -10.65 3.52 -3.13
N PHE A 268 -10.02 4.53 -2.51
CA PHE A 268 -9.68 4.50 -1.11
C PHE A 268 -10.92 4.53 -0.22
N THR A 269 -11.86 5.43 -0.51
CA THR A 269 -13.12 5.53 0.25
C THR A 269 -13.95 4.27 0.08
N ASP A 270 -14.04 3.69 -1.12
CA ASP A 270 -14.73 2.42 -1.36
C ASP A 270 -14.08 1.25 -0.61
N ALA A 271 -12.74 1.25 -0.49
CA ALA A 271 -12.03 0.25 0.30
C ALA A 271 -12.39 0.35 1.79
N LEU A 272 -12.44 1.55 2.36
CA LEU A 272 -12.83 1.77 3.75
C LEU A 272 -14.30 1.47 4.02
N LEU A 273 -15.20 1.84 3.11
CA LEU A 273 -16.64 1.62 3.24
C LEU A 273 -17.06 0.15 3.31
N ARG A 274 -16.18 -0.78 2.87
CA ARG A 274 -16.45 -2.22 3.01
C ARG A 274 -16.35 -2.74 4.44
N SER A 275 -15.64 -2.04 5.33
CA SER A 275 -15.34 -2.51 6.69
C SER A 275 -15.66 -1.48 7.79
N ALA A 276 -16.01 -0.26 7.43
CA ALA A 276 -16.21 0.84 8.37
C ALA A 276 -17.62 1.42 8.27
N ALA A 277 -18.18 1.87 9.40
CA ALA A 277 -19.49 2.51 9.49
C ALA A 277 -19.42 3.76 10.38
N GLY A 278 -20.33 4.71 10.17
CA GLY A 278 -20.39 5.96 10.92
C GLY A 278 -19.34 6.99 10.47
N GLU A 279 -18.77 7.72 11.40
CA GLU A 279 -17.70 8.69 11.11
C GLU A 279 -16.32 8.00 11.09
N VAL A 280 -15.63 8.06 9.96
CA VAL A 280 -14.31 7.47 9.76
C VAL A 280 -13.33 8.55 9.36
N GLN A 281 -12.40 8.88 10.25
CA GLN A 281 -11.29 9.76 9.92
C GLN A 281 -10.11 8.92 9.43
N SER A 282 -9.78 9.10 8.15
CA SER A 282 -8.71 8.35 7.50
C SER A 282 -7.34 9.01 7.68
N THR A 283 -6.31 8.28 7.29
CA THR A 283 -4.93 8.78 7.27
C THR A 283 -4.57 9.52 5.98
N LEU A 284 -5.48 9.57 4.99
CA LEU A 284 -5.24 10.16 3.69
C LEU A 284 -4.94 11.66 3.81
N ASP A 285 -3.89 12.11 3.13
CA ASP A 285 -3.58 13.52 2.97
C ASP A 285 -4.20 14.02 1.65
N LEU A 286 -5.26 14.80 1.75
CA LEU A 286 -6.03 15.22 0.58
C LEU A 286 -5.24 16.12 -0.38
N ALA A 287 -4.29 16.92 0.12
CA ALA A 287 -3.43 17.75 -0.73
C ALA A 287 -2.47 16.88 -1.56
N ARG A 288 -1.87 15.87 -0.94
CA ARG A 288 -1.01 14.88 -1.62
C ARG A 288 -1.80 14.03 -2.59
N GLN A 289 -2.98 13.57 -2.18
CA GLN A 289 -3.90 12.81 -3.04
C GLN A 289 -4.20 13.56 -4.33
N ARG A 290 -4.65 14.81 -4.24
CA ARG A 290 -4.95 15.67 -5.40
C ARG A 290 -3.72 15.91 -6.28
N THR A 291 -2.54 16.02 -5.69
CA THR A 291 -1.30 16.17 -6.44
C THR A 291 -0.97 14.93 -7.25
N VAL A 292 -1.07 13.74 -6.62
CA VAL A 292 -0.83 12.47 -7.30
C VAL A 292 -1.86 12.24 -8.41
N GLU A 293 -3.15 12.43 -8.13
CA GLU A 293 -4.23 12.31 -9.13
C GLU A 293 -3.98 13.22 -10.34
N ARG A 294 -3.73 14.50 -10.11
CA ARG A 294 -3.51 15.49 -11.17
C ARG A 294 -2.32 15.15 -12.06
N ILE A 295 -1.19 14.71 -11.47
CA ILE A 295 0.00 14.36 -12.23
C ILE A 295 -0.23 13.08 -13.02
N LEU A 296 -0.86 12.08 -12.40
CA LEU A 296 -1.19 10.82 -13.04
C LEU A 296 -2.12 11.04 -14.24
N THR A 297 -3.22 11.77 -14.06
CA THR A 297 -4.17 12.08 -15.15
C THR A 297 -3.47 12.80 -16.30
N LYS A 298 -2.70 13.87 -15.98
CA LYS A 298 -1.95 14.62 -17.00
C LYS A 298 -0.91 13.75 -17.73
N TYR A 299 -0.28 12.81 -17.02
CA TYR A 299 0.66 11.88 -17.63
C TYR A 299 -0.04 10.94 -18.62
N ILE A 300 -1.15 10.33 -18.19
CA ILE A 300 -1.93 9.42 -19.03
C ILE A 300 -2.48 10.13 -20.27
N GLU A 301 -2.95 11.38 -20.13
CA GLU A 301 -3.38 12.20 -21.28
C GLU A 301 -2.24 12.38 -22.30
N GLY A 302 -1.02 12.67 -21.81
CA GLY A 302 0.15 12.87 -22.68
C GLY A 302 0.64 11.62 -23.38
N GLU A 303 0.50 10.45 -22.74
CA GLU A 303 1.00 9.16 -23.24
C GLU A 303 -0.08 8.33 -23.97
N SER A 304 -1.28 8.88 -24.13
CA SER A 304 -2.44 8.20 -24.73
C SER A 304 -2.20 7.68 -26.15
N GLN A 305 -1.38 8.38 -26.94
CA GLN A 305 -0.99 7.98 -28.30
C GLN A 305 -0.17 6.67 -28.31
N LEU A 306 0.54 6.35 -27.24
CA LEU A 306 1.25 5.09 -27.05
C LEU A 306 0.35 3.97 -26.55
N GLY A 307 -0.96 4.20 -26.42
CA GLY A 307 -1.91 3.26 -25.85
C GLY A 307 -1.84 3.12 -24.33
N ILE A 308 -1.13 4.04 -23.64
CA ILE A 308 -1.08 4.10 -22.17
C ILE A 308 -2.33 4.85 -21.71
N ARG A 309 -3.30 4.12 -21.15
CA ARG A 309 -4.63 4.66 -20.81
C ARG A 309 -4.94 4.59 -19.32
N ASN A 310 -4.22 3.78 -18.56
CA ASN A 310 -4.52 3.59 -17.14
C ASN A 310 -3.27 3.49 -16.29
N ALA A 311 -3.37 3.94 -15.05
CA ALA A 311 -2.31 3.89 -14.06
C ALA A 311 -2.89 3.89 -12.65
N GLY A 312 -2.14 3.37 -11.69
CA GLY A 312 -2.42 3.46 -10.27
C GLY A 312 -1.20 3.94 -9.50
N ALA A 313 -1.43 4.51 -8.31
CA ALA A 313 -0.36 4.96 -7.42
C ALA A 313 -0.73 4.81 -5.94
N LEU A 314 0.26 4.45 -5.13
CA LEU A 314 0.13 4.34 -3.67
C LEU A 314 1.31 5.03 -3.00
N LEU A 315 1.03 5.97 -2.10
CA LEU A 315 2.03 6.64 -1.27
C LEU A 315 1.87 6.20 0.19
N LEU A 316 2.91 5.60 0.73
CA LEU A 316 3.00 5.18 2.12
C LEU A 316 4.04 6.03 2.86
N GLU A 317 3.74 6.44 4.08
CA GLU A 317 4.71 7.04 5.02
C GLU A 317 5.06 6.02 6.08
N VAL A 318 6.35 5.72 6.24
CA VAL A 318 6.85 4.68 7.14
C VAL A 318 7.46 5.32 8.39
N GLY A 319 6.99 4.88 9.54
CA GLY A 319 7.51 5.35 10.84
C GLY A 319 6.85 4.61 12.00
N GLY A 320 7.61 4.40 13.09
CA GLY A 320 7.10 3.74 14.29
C GLY A 320 6.61 2.30 14.08
N GLY A 321 7.14 1.58 13.08
CA GLY A 321 6.71 0.21 12.77
C GLY A 321 5.42 0.12 11.92
N VAL A 322 4.96 1.25 11.40
CA VAL A 322 3.70 1.38 10.65
C VAL A 322 3.97 2.01 9.29
N ALA A 323 3.25 1.55 8.27
CA ALA A 323 3.16 2.15 6.95
C ALA A 323 1.78 2.82 6.79
N THR A 324 1.76 4.13 6.83
CA THR A 324 0.54 4.95 6.83
C THR A 324 0.19 5.37 5.41
N VAL A 325 -1.02 5.11 4.96
CA VAL A 325 -1.51 5.52 3.63
C VAL A 325 -1.68 7.04 3.58
N ARG A 326 -0.99 7.70 2.62
CA ARG A 326 -1.05 9.15 2.42
C ARG A 326 -1.70 9.57 1.11
N ALA A 327 -1.54 8.77 0.05
CA ALA A 327 -2.29 8.91 -1.19
C ALA A 327 -2.58 7.53 -1.78
N TYR A 328 -3.73 7.40 -2.48
CA TYR A 328 -4.23 6.12 -2.96
C TYR A 328 -5.05 6.34 -4.25
N VAL A 329 -4.49 6.02 -5.38
CA VAL A 329 -5.11 6.19 -6.70
C VAL A 329 -5.21 4.83 -7.38
N GLY A 330 -6.42 4.32 -7.54
CA GLY A 330 -6.65 2.97 -8.08
C GLY A 330 -6.79 2.92 -9.60
N SER A 331 -7.08 4.04 -10.26
CA SER A 331 -7.14 4.16 -11.72
C SER A 331 -6.92 5.62 -12.15
N ALA A 332 -6.69 5.85 -13.44
CA ALA A 332 -6.54 7.18 -14.02
C ALA A 332 -7.84 8.01 -13.93
N ASP A 333 -8.99 7.37 -14.12
CA ASP A 333 -10.32 7.96 -13.93
C ASP A 333 -11.30 6.87 -13.48
N TYR A 334 -11.80 7.02 -12.24
CA TYR A 334 -12.77 6.12 -11.63
C TYR A 334 -14.07 5.98 -12.45
N ARG A 335 -14.48 7.03 -13.18
CA ARG A 335 -15.76 7.08 -13.89
C ARG A 335 -15.66 6.62 -15.33
N ASP A 336 -14.48 6.46 -15.88
CA ASP A 336 -14.29 6.02 -17.26
C ASP A 336 -14.43 4.49 -17.39
N ALA A 337 -15.57 4.05 -17.90
CA ALA A 337 -15.84 2.64 -18.16
C ALA A 337 -14.95 2.04 -19.26
N ARG A 338 -14.35 2.86 -20.15
CA ARG A 338 -13.49 2.37 -21.24
C ARG A 338 -12.16 1.81 -20.75
N ILE A 339 -11.76 2.19 -19.53
CA ILE A 339 -10.54 1.73 -18.88
C ILE A 339 -10.85 0.87 -17.64
N ASP A 340 -12.09 0.41 -17.47
CA ASP A 340 -12.55 -0.27 -16.27
C ASP A 340 -12.21 0.52 -14.99
N GLY A 341 -12.44 1.84 -15.00
CA GLY A 341 -11.97 2.79 -14.02
C GLY A 341 -12.36 2.49 -12.57
N GLN A 342 -13.39 1.69 -12.32
CA GLN A 342 -13.79 1.24 -10.99
C GLN A 342 -12.94 0.07 -10.46
N VAL A 343 -12.15 -0.59 -11.31
CA VAL A 343 -11.18 -1.59 -10.84
C VAL A 343 -10.04 -0.90 -10.10
N ASN A 344 -9.67 -1.45 -8.98
CA ASN A 344 -8.70 -0.84 -8.07
C ASN A 344 -7.31 -1.48 -8.24
N ALA A 345 -6.38 -0.81 -8.93
CA ALA A 345 -5.01 -1.27 -9.14
C ALA A 345 -4.25 -1.53 -7.83
N VAL A 346 -4.60 -0.83 -6.73
CA VAL A 346 -3.89 -0.99 -5.46
C VAL A 346 -4.16 -2.35 -4.82
N THR A 347 -5.36 -2.91 -5.02
CA THR A 347 -5.76 -4.22 -4.50
C THR A 347 -5.76 -5.33 -5.56
N ALA A 348 -5.74 -4.98 -6.84
CA ALA A 348 -5.68 -5.96 -7.92
C ALA A 348 -4.38 -6.75 -7.88
N LYS A 349 -4.47 -8.06 -8.12
CA LYS A 349 -3.30 -8.94 -8.24
C LYS A 349 -2.71 -8.80 -9.63
N ARG A 350 -1.41 -8.48 -9.70
CA ARG A 350 -0.66 -8.27 -10.94
C ARG A 350 0.75 -8.84 -10.82
N SER A 351 1.35 -9.22 -11.94
CA SER A 351 2.74 -9.64 -11.95
C SER A 351 3.67 -8.46 -11.66
N PRO A 352 4.48 -8.51 -10.59
CA PRO A 352 5.40 -7.43 -10.25
C PRO A 352 6.66 -7.42 -11.12
N GLY A 353 6.87 -8.45 -11.93
CA GLY A 353 8.10 -8.59 -12.70
C GLY A 353 9.34 -8.47 -11.81
N SER A 354 10.33 -7.73 -12.28
CA SER A 354 11.61 -7.52 -11.58
C SER A 354 11.51 -6.69 -10.29
N ALA A 355 10.34 -6.18 -9.90
CA ALA A 355 10.20 -5.43 -8.65
C ALA A 355 10.42 -6.30 -7.39
N LEU A 356 10.45 -7.64 -7.52
CA LEU A 356 10.78 -8.56 -6.43
C LEU A 356 12.29 -8.77 -6.22
N LYS A 357 13.15 -8.41 -7.19
CA LYS A 357 14.59 -8.66 -7.12
C LYS A 357 15.28 -8.10 -5.87
N PRO A 358 14.95 -6.89 -5.35
CA PRO A 358 15.57 -6.39 -4.13
C PRO A 358 15.48 -7.37 -2.94
N PHE A 359 14.42 -8.15 -2.85
CA PHE A 359 14.24 -9.12 -1.77
C PHE A 359 15.08 -10.38 -1.98
N ILE A 360 15.32 -10.80 -3.23
CA ILE A 360 16.26 -11.88 -3.57
C ILE A 360 17.68 -11.51 -3.10
N TYR A 361 18.13 -10.30 -3.45
CA TYR A 361 19.45 -9.81 -3.03
C TYR A 361 19.52 -9.59 -1.52
N GLY A 362 18.44 -9.10 -0.89
CA GLY A 362 18.34 -8.95 0.56
C GLY A 362 18.50 -10.30 1.29
N LEU A 363 17.80 -11.33 0.82
CA LEU A 363 17.92 -12.69 1.37
C LEU A 363 19.32 -13.25 1.15
N ALA A 364 19.92 -13.02 -0.02
CA ALA A 364 21.26 -13.50 -0.33
C ALA A 364 22.33 -12.80 0.53
N LEU A 365 22.18 -11.52 0.84
CA LEU A 365 23.01 -10.78 1.81
C LEU A 365 22.90 -11.41 3.21
N ASP A 366 21.68 -11.73 3.65
CA ASP A 366 21.41 -12.32 4.97
C ASP A 366 21.97 -13.73 5.10
N GLN A 367 21.96 -14.49 4.00
CA GLN A 367 22.47 -15.87 3.95
C GLN A 367 23.97 -15.94 3.64
N GLY A 368 24.64 -14.78 3.49
CA GLY A 368 26.08 -14.74 3.25
C GLY A 368 26.49 -15.25 1.86
N LEU A 369 25.60 -15.17 0.88
CA LEU A 369 25.88 -15.60 -0.49
C LEU A 369 26.61 -14.54 -1.31
N LEU A 370 26.45 -13.27 -0.96
CA LEU A 370 27.05 -12.15 -1.69
C LEU A 370 27.24 -10.90 -0.83
N HIS A 371 28.01 -9.97 -1.36
CA HIS A 371 28.06 -8.56 -0.99
C HIS A 371 27.94 -7.69 -2.27
N PRO A 372 27.76 -6.36 -2.22
CA PRO A 372 27.45 -5.54 -3.40
C PRO A 372 28.46 -5.69 -4.56
N ARG A 373 29.74 -5.99 -4.27
CA ARG A 373 30.80 -6.18 -5.28
C ARG A 373 31.08 -7.61 -5.64
N THR A 374 30.35 -8.59 -5.10
CA THR A 374 30.44 -9.98 -5.55
C THR A 374 30.17 -10.08 -7.04
N ILE A 375 31.07 -10.72 -7.80
CA ILE A 375 30.93 -10.88 -9.24
C ILE A 375 29.97 -12.01 -9.55
N LEU A 376 28.90 -11.67 -10.24
CA LEU A 376 27.87 -12.58 -10.75
C LEU A 376 28.08 -12.80 -12.25
N LYS A 377 27.55 -13.90 -12.75
CA LYS A 377 27.62 -14.28 -14.16
C LYS A 377 26.34 -13.89 -14.88
N ASP A 378 26.43 -12.98 -15.83
CA ASP A 378 25.33 -12.60 -16.74
C ASP A 378 25.57 -13.18 -18.12
N ALA A 379 25.18 -14.45 -18.32
CA ALA A 379 25.41 -15.24 -19.52
C ALA A 379 24.24 -16.19 -19.78
N PRO A 380 24.05 -16.71 -21.01
CA PRO A 380 23.08 -17.76 -21.28
C PRO A 380 23.26 -18.91 -20.29
N THR A 381 22.26 -19.13 -19.44
CA THR A 381 22.34 -20.17 -18.39
C THR A 381 20.99 -20.84 -18.26
N ALA A 382 20.97 -22.17 -18.33
CA ALA A 382 19.79 -22.99 -18.09
C ALA A 382 19.73 -23.42 -16.62
N PHE A 383 18.59 -23.34 -16.02
CA PHE A 383 18.26 -23.81 -14.66
C PHE A 383 17.23 -24.93 -14.78
N GLY A 384 17.67 -26.09 -15.25
CA GLY A 384 16.78 -27.16 -15.65
C GLY A 384 16.02 -26.80 -16.94
N PRO A 385 14.70 -27.00 -16.97
CA PRO A 385 13.88 -26.61 -18.12
C PRO A 385 13.70 -25.10 -18.24
N PHE A 386 14.16 -24.32 -17.26
CA PHE A 386 13.99 -22.88 -17.21
C PHE A 386 15.26 -22.16 -17.68
N SER A 387 15.19 -21.49 -18.83
CA SER A 387 16.29 -20.72 -19.41
C SER A 387 15.90 -19.25 -19.47
N PRO A 388 16.20 -18.46 -18.43
CA PRO A 388 15.84 -17.04 -18.40
C PRO A 388 16.67 -16.23 -19.39
N GLU A 389 16.02 -15.34 -20.10
CA GLU A 389 16.67 -14.33 -20.93
C GLU A 389 16.65 -12.97 -20.24
N ASN A 390 17.61 -12.12 -20.52
CA ASN A 390 17.56 -10.72 -20.13
C ASN A 390 16.57 -9.96 -21.01
N PHE A 391 15.98 -8.90 -20.46
CA PHE A 391 14.96 -8.09 -21.15
C PHE A 391 15.41 -7.56 -22.54
N ASP A 392 16.69 -7.21 -22.67
CA ASP A 392 17.31 -6.70 -23.89
C ASP A 392 17.89 -7.79 -24.80
N GLY A 393 17.72 -9.07 -24.45
CA GLY A 393 18.30 -10.21 -25.18
C GLY A 393 19.83 -10.25 -25.14
N ARG A 394 20.49 -9.38 -24.37
CA ARG A 394 21.95 -9.24 -24.30
C ARG A 394 22.47 -9.72 -22.95
N PHE A 395 23.76 -10.05 -22.91
CA PHE A 395 24.45 -10.47 -21.71
C PHE A 395 25.66 -9.58 -21.47
N MET A 396 26.01 -9.34 -20.23
CA MET A 396 27.10 -8.44 -19.84
C MET A 396 28.36 -9.19 -19.36
N GLY A 397 28.32 -10.51 -19.30
CA GLY A 397 29.39 -11.32 -18.75
C GLY A 397 29.51 -11.15 -17.24
N PRO A 398 30.75 -11.01 -16.70
CA PRO A 398 30.96 -10.74 -15.28
C PRO A 398 30.39 -9.38 -14.88
N ILE A 399 29.54 -9.36 -13.85
CA ILE A 399 28.88 -8.15 -13.38
C ILE A 399 28.82 -8.13 -11.84
N ALA A 400 29.08 -6.99 -11.21
CA ALA A 400 28.90 -6.87 -9.77
C ALA A 400 27.43 -7.02 -9.38
N ALA A 401 27.17 -7.60 -8.21
CA ALA A 401 25.81 -7.83 -7.70
C ALA A 401 24.99 -6.52 -7.64
N GLU A 402 25.61 -5.42 -7.24
CA GLU A 402 25.00 -4.09 -7.24
C GLU A 402 24.55 -3.66 -8.63
N ASP A 403 25.44 -3.77 -9.63
CA ASP A 403 25.14 -3.41 -11.01
C ASP A 403 24.09 -4.33 -11.63
N ALA A 404 24.11 -5.63 -11.30
CA ALA A 404 23.11 -6.59 -11.73
C ALA A 404 21.71 -6.27 -11.20
N LEU A 405 21.61 -5.84 -9.94
CA LEU A 405 20.35 -5.39 -9.34
C LEU A 405 19.85 -4.08 -9.98
N ILE A 406 20.71 -3.08 -10.11
CA ILE A 406 20.41 -1.76 -10.70
C ILE A 406 19.94 -1.93 -12.14
N ARG A 407 20.71 -2.67 -12.95
CA ARG A 407 20.38 -2.96 -14.36
C ARG A 407 19.30 -4.02 -14.54
N SER A 408 18.78 -4.55 -13.43
CA SER A 408 17.68 -5.53 -13.45
C SER A 408 17.95 -6.79 -14.26
N ARG A 409 19.22 -7.30 -14.27
CA ARG A 409 19.58 -8.50 -15.02
C ARG A 409 18.80 -9.71 -14.52
N ASN A 410 18.28 -10.51 -15.44
CA ASN A 410 17.44 -11.67 -15.11
C ASN A 410 18.28 -12.88 -14.70
N VAL A 411 19.28 -13.22 -15.51
CA VAL A 411 20.09 -14.40 -15.28
C VAL A 411 20.82 -14.38 -13.94
N PRO A 412 21.50 -13.28 -13.55
CA PRO A 412 22.12 -13.19 -12.23
C PRO A 412 21.10 -13.29 -11.07
N ALA A 413 19.92 -12.68 -11.23
CA ALA A 413 18.89 -12.73 -10.18
C ALA A 413 18.34 -14.15 -9.98
N VAL A 414 18.11 -14.90 -11.07
CA VAL A 414 17.69 -16.31 -11.02
C VAL A 414 18.79 -17.19 -10.43
N ALA A 415 20.05 -16.94 -10.81
CA ALA A 415 21.20 -17.67 -10.26
C ALA A 415 21.33 -17.46 -8.74
N VAL A 416 21.14 -16.23 -8.25
CA VAL A 416 21.13 -15.93 -6.82
C VAL A 416 19.92 -16.60 -6.14
N ALA A 417 18.72 -16.50 -6.74
CA ALA A 417 17.51 -17.11 -6.19
C ALA A 417 17.63 -18.65 -6.09
N SER A 418 18.31 -19.31 -7.04
CA SER A 418 18.51 -20.76 -7.02
C SER A 418 19.46 -21.25 -5.91
N GLN A 419 20.27 -20.37 -5.35
CA GLN A 419 21.20 -20.65 -4.26
C GLN A 419 20.62 -20.35 -2.87
N LEU A 420 19.45 -19.67 -2.81
CA LEU A 420 18.82 -19.36 -1.52
C LEU A 420 18.44 -20.64 -0.77
N SER A 421 18.91 -20.72 0.45
CA SER A 421 18.43 -21.67 1.45
C SER A 421 17.14 -21.12 2.09
N ARG A 422 16.68 -21.70 3.19
CA ARG A 422 15.53 -21.18 3.94
C ARG A 422 15.91 -19.94 4.77
N PRO A 423 15.07 -18.87 4.68
CA PRO A 423 13.84 -18.76 3.87
C PRO A 423 14.15 -18.56 2.38
N THR A 424 13.41 -19.30 1.51
CA THR A 424 13.39 -19.08 0.07
C THR A 424 12.62 -17.78 -0.26
N LEU A 425 12.69 -17.31 -1.52
CA LEU A 425 11.86 -16.18 -1.95
C LEU A 425 10.36 -16.46 -1.74
N TYR A 426 9.92 -17.69 -1.98
CA TYR A 426 8.53 -18.09 -1.78
C TYR A 426 8.12 -17.97 -0.32
N GLU A 427 8.90 -18.53 0.60
CA GLU A 427 8.64 -18.45 2.04
C GLU A 427 8.64 -16.98 2.53
N PHE A 428 9.58 -16.18 2.02
CA PHE A 428 9.63 -14.74 2.31
C PHE A 428 8.34 -14.02 1.90
N LEU A 429 7.82 -14.26 0.69
CA LEU A 429 6.59 -13.66 0.21
C LEU A 429 5.37 -14.14 1.00
N GLN A 430 5.32 -15.43 1.34
CA GLN A 430 4.24 -16.03 2.12
C GLN A 430 4.15 -15.41 3.53
N VAL A 431 5.28 -15.36 4.25
CA VAL A 431 5.35 -14.73 5.58
C VAL A 431 5.18 -13.22 5.48
N GLY A 432 5.59 -12.61 4.37
CA GLY A 432 5.36 -11.22 4.02
C GLY A 432 3.89 -10.86 3.79
N GLY A 433 3.00 -11.86 3.79
CA GLY A 433 1.56 -11.68 3.69
C GLY A 433 1.05 -11.51 2.25
N VAL A 434 1.83 -11.95 1.26
CA VAL A 434 1.34 -12.02 -0.13
C VAL A 434 0.27 -13.08 -0.20
N SER A 435 -0.94 -12.66 -0.51
CA SER A 435 -2.12 -13.52 -0.53
C SER A 435 -2.28 -14.28 -1.86
N ARG A 436 -3.02 -15.37 -1.86
CA ARG A 436 -3.37 -16.17 -3.05
C ARG A 436 -2.17 -16.76 -3.79
N LEU A 437 -1.03 -16.97 -3.12
CA LEU A 437 0.09 -17.68 -3.71
C LEU A 437 -0.31 -19.15 -3.95
N LYS A 438 0.03 -19.66 -5.14
CA LYS A 438 0.02 -21.11 -5.44
C LYS A 438 1.20 -21.76 -4.75
N SER A 439 1.38 -23.07 -4.93
CA SER A 439 2.51 -23.78 -4.31
C SER A 439 3.87 -23.31 -4.88
N GLU A 440 4.92 -23.42 -4.08
CA GLU A 440 6.28 -23.08 -4.49
C GLU A 440 6.70 -23.84 -5.76
N ARG A 441 6.35 -25.13 -5.84
CA ARG A 441 6.60 -25.97 -7.01
C ARG A 441 5.94 -25.44 -8.29
N HIS A 442 4.78 -24.77 -8.18
CA HIS A 442 4.08 -24.18 -9.33
C HIS A 442 4.90 -23.07 -9.98
N TYR A 443 5.53 -22.23 -9.14
CA TYR A 443 6.30 -21.09 -9.63
C TYR A 443 7.73 -21.44 -9.99
N GLY A 444 8.36 -22.33 -9.21
CA GLY A 444 9.78 -22.61 -9.35
C GLY A 444 10.61 -21.32 -9.35
N LEU A 445 11.67 -21.28 -10.15
CA LEU A 445 12.55 -20.12 -10.30
C LEU A 445 11.91 -18.95 -11.08
N ALA A 446 10.81 -19.18 -11.80
CA ALA A 446 10.08 -18.09 -12.47
C ALA A 446 9.54 -17.06 -11.47
N LEU A 447 9.37 -17.42 -10.19
CA LEU A 447 9.00 -16.49 -9.12
C LEU A 447 9.99 -15.31 -9.00
N ALA A 448 11.29 -15.56 -9.25
CA ALA A 448 12.33 -14.53 -9.22
C ALA A 448 12.13 -13.42 -10.28
N LEU A 449 11.38 -13.72 -11.33
CA LEU A 449 11.05 -12.79 -12.43
C LEU A 449 9.60 -12.29 -12.37
N GLY A 450 8.88 -12.54 -11.27
CA GLY A 450 7.52 -12.08 -11.07
C GLY A 450 6.45 -13.06 -11.55
N GLY A 451 6.74 -14.37 -11.60
CA GLY A 451 5.75 -15.40 -11.92
C GLY A 451 4.59 -15.52 -10.93
N GLY A 452 4.73 -14.92 -9.74
CA GLY A 452 3.66 -14.79 -8.74
C GLY A 452 3.05 -13.40 -8.72
N GLU A 453 1.74 -13.32 -8.59
CA GLU A 453 1.03 -12.03 -8.56
C GLU A 453 1.01 -11.42 -7.15
N VAL A 454 1.17 -10.10 -7.08
CA VAL A 454 1.08 -9.29 -5.86
C VAL A 454 0.12 -8.12 -6.07
N SER A 455 -0.48 -7.61 -5.00
CA SER A 455 -1.15 -6.32 -5.05
C SER A 455 -0.13 -5.18 -4.82
N MET A 456 -0.49 -3.97 -5.24
CA MET A 456 0.35 -2.79 -4.97
C MET A 456 0.51 -2.55 -3.47
N GLU A 457 -0.51 -2.82 -2.67
CA GLU A 457 -0.45 -2.71 -1.22
C GLU A 457 0.52 -3.73 -0.60
N GLU A 458 0.46 -4.99 -1.01
CA GLU A 458 1.39 -6.03 -0.57
C GLU A 458 2.84 -5.68 -0.96
N LEU A 459 3.06 -5.28 -2.22
CA LEU A 459 4.38 -4.86 -2.69
C LEU A 459 4.88 -3.63 -1.93
N GLY A 460 4.01 -2.65 -1.69
CA GLY A 460 4.32 -1.45 -0.92
C GLY A 460 4.74 -1.77 0.51
N ARG A 461 4.07 -2.72 1.14
CA ARG A 461 4.40 -3.21 2.48
C ARG A 461 5.76 -3.90 2.53
N LEU A 462 6.11 -4.67 1.49
CA LEU A 462 7.43 -5.29 1.36
C LEU A 462 8.54 -4.24 1.17
N TYR A 463 8.32 -3.18 0.38
CA TYR A 463 9.29 -2.10 0.28
C TYR A 463 9.39 -1.25 1.55
N ALA A 464 8.26 -1.05 2.25
CA ALA A 464 8.25 -0.37 3.55
C ALA A 464 9.04 -1.13 4.63
N LEU A 465 9.13 -2.46 4.52
CA LEU A 465 9.98 -3.30 5.36
C LEU A 465 11.46 -2.88 5.28
N LEU A 466 11.97 -2.51 4.10
CA LEU A 466 13.35 -2.07 3.94
C LEU A 466 13.64 -0.79 4.74
N LEU A 467 12.70 0.17 4.75
CA LEU A 467 12.79 1.37 5.60
C LEU A 467 12.62 1.08 7.09
N ASN A 468 11.88 0.02 7.43
CA ASN A 468 11.60 -0.38 8.79
C ASN A 468 12.63 -1.37 9.35
N GLY A 469 13.85 -1.37 8.80
CA GLY A 469 14.96 -2.20 9.26
C GLY A 469 14.68 -3.70 9.15
N GLY A 470 14.03 -4.13 8.08
CA GLY A 470 13.73 -5.53 7.79
C GLY A 470 12.53 -6.11 8.54
N ARG A 471 11.80 -5.29 9.30
CA ARG A 471 10.53 -5.68 9.96
C ARG A 471 9.33 -5.27 9.14
N LEU A 472 8.41 -6.18 8.93
CA LEU A 472 7.20 -5.95 8.13
C LEU A 472 6.25 -5.00 8.87
N PRO A 473 5.99 -3.77 8.37
CA PRO A 473 5.10 -2.83 9.05
C PRO A 473 3.63 -3.20 8.84
N ALA A 474 2.77 -2.79 9.78
CA ALA A 474 1.33 -2.81 9.58
C ALA A 474 0.89 -1.65 8.67
N ILE A 475 -0.08 -1.87 7.79
CA ILE A 475 -0.71 -0.80 7.01
C ILE A 475 -1.74 -0.09 7.90
N ARG A 476 -1.73 1.23 7.88
CA ARG A 476 -2.69 2.09 8.59
C ARG A 476 -3.41 2.98 7.61
N SER A 477 -4.75 2.87 7.59
CA SER A 477 -5.64 3.67 6.73
C SER A 477 -6.62 4.52 7.52
N ILE A 478 -6.84 4.22 8.81
CA ILE A 478 -7.77 4.90 9.73
C ILE A 478 -6.99 5.46 10.92
N LEU A 479 -7.27 6.71 11.33
CA LEU A 479 -6.54 7.37 12.42
C LEU A 479 -6.83 6.77 13.81
N SER A 480 -8.06 6.32 14.06
CA SER A 480 -8.45 5.71 15.33
C SER A 480 -7.96 4.26 15.49
N GLN A 481 -7.48 3.64 14.42
CA GLN A 481 -6.94 2.29 14.47
C GLN A 481 -5.58 2.32 15.17
N GLU A 482 -5.48 1.67 16.33
CA GLU A 482 -4.18 1.47 16.96
C GLU A 482 -3.31 0.57 16.09
N PRO A 483 -2.09 1.02 15.75
CA PRO A 483 -1.21 0.22 14.92
C PRO A 483 -0.70 -0.99 15.72
N MET A 484 -0.80 -2.18 15.12
CA MET A 484 -0.10 -3.35 15.63
C MET A 484 1.40 -3.11 15.48
N THR A 485 2.09 -2.84 16.57
CA THR A 485 3.55 -2.69 16.62
C THR A 485 4.22 -4.06 16.77
N GLY A 486 5.43 -4.21 16.23
CA GLY A 486 6.21 -5.46 16.41
C GLY A 486 6.10 -6.47 15.28
N GLY A 487 5.93 -6.03 14.02
CA GLY A 487 5.88 -6.89 12.84
C GLY A 487 7.04 -7.89 12.72
N VAL A 488 6.80 -9.00 12.03
CA VAL A 488 7.78 -10.08 11.80
C VAL A 488 9.03 -9.53 11.09
N ARG A 489 10.21 -9.92 11.56
CA ARG A 489 11.47 -9.63 10.86
C ARG A 489 11.65 -10.62 9.72
N LEU A 490 11.74 -10.13 8.50
CA LEU A 490 11.94 -10.93 7.29
C LEU A 490 13.33 -10.75 6.68
N LEU A 491 13.97 -9.61 6.91
CA LEU A 491 15.36 -9.31 6.57
C LEU A 491 16.08 -8.75 7.79
N SER A 492 17.39 -8.82 7.78
CA SER A 492 18.18 -8.08 8.76
C SER A 492 18.15 -6.57 8.48
N GLU A 493 18.50 -5.76 9.46
CA GLU A 493 18.65 -4.32 9.31
C GLU A 493 19.81 -4.00 8.35
N GLU A 494 20.87 -4.82 8.42
CA GLU A 494 22.06 -4.75 7.57
C GLU A 494 21.72 -4.94 6.11
N SER A 495 21.03 -6.03 5.78
CA SER A 495 20.64 -6.34 4.40
C SER A 495 19.67 -5.30 3.85
N SER A 496 18.72 -4.85 4.66
CA SER A 496 17.79 -3.79 4.28
C SER A 496 18.52 -2.48 3.96
N PHE A 497 19.51 -2.10 4.78
CA PHE A 497 20.36 -0.93 4.56
C PHE A 497 21.15 -1.05 3.26
N ILE A 498 21.81 -2.20 3.04
CA ILE A 498 22.67 -2.43 1.86
C ILE A 498 21.82 -2.43 0.59
N VAL A 499 20.63 -3.08 0.60
CA VAL A 499 19.73 -3.08 -0.57
C VAL A 499 19.27 -1.67 -0.93
N LEU A 500 18.90 -0.85 0.07
CA LEU A 500 18.55 0.56 -0.19
C LEU A 500 19.75 1.38 -0.69
N ASP A 501 20.96 1.10 -0.21
CA ASP A 501 22.18 1.74 -0.72
C ASP A 501 22.44 1.40 -2.18
N MET A 502 22.35 0.11 -2.54
CA MET A 502 22.48 -0.34 -3.93
C MET A 502 21.45 0.34 -4.84
N LEU A 503 20.19 0.33 -4.44
CA LEU A 503 19.10 0.92 -5.23
C LEU A 503 19.18 2.46 -5.34
N SER A 504 19.77 3.14 -4.36
CA SER A 504 19.93 4.60 -4.39
C SER A 504 20.93 5.09 -5.44
N LYS A 505 21.81 4.21 -5.91
CA LYS A 505 22.76 4.47 -6.98
C LYS A 505 22.15 4.29 -8.38
N ASN A 506 20.92 3.79 -8.47
CA ASN A 506 20.23 3.63 -9.74
C ASN A 506 19.98 5.01 -10.39
N PRO A 507 20.51 5.26 -11.61
CA PRO A 507 20.37 6.56 -12.25
C PRO A 507 18.91 6.83 -12.66
N ARG A 508 18.47 8.09 -12.52
CA ARG A 508 17.16 8.53 -13.01
C ARG A 508 17.09 8.42 -14.54
N PRO A 509 15.93 8.02 -15.10
CA PRO A 509 15.80 7.87 -16.55
C PRO A 509 15.98 9.17 -17.34
N ASP A 510 15.65 10.32 -16.75
CA ASP A 510 15.66 11.63 -17.38
C ASP A 510 17.03 12.32 -17.30
N THR A 511 17.83 12.04 -16.26
CA THR A 511 19.13 12.71 -16.06
C THR A 511 20.33 11.79 -16.30
N GLY A 512 20.13 10.48 -16.30
CA GLY A 512 21.22 9.49 -16.38
C GLY A 512 22.13 9.44 -15.15
N ALA A 513 21.78 10.17 -14.07
CA ALA A 513 22.53 10.23 -12.81
C ALA A 513 21.64 9.82 -11.62
N PRO A 514 22.22 9.36 -10.50
CA PRO A 514 21.46 9.12 -9.28
C PRO A 514 20.72 10.37 -8.81
N ALA A 515 19.55 10.18 -8.21
CA ALA A 515 18.75 11.29 -7.72
C ALA A 515 19.40 11.95 -6.49
N SER A 516 19.36 13.29 -6.44
CA SER A 516 19.74 14.06 -5.27
C SER A 516 18.60 15.02 -4.87
N PRO A 517 18.06 14.93 -3.64
CA PRO A 517 18.34 13.93 -2.61
C PRO A 517 18.09 12.48 -3.05
N ALA A 518 18.71 11.50 -2.37
CA ALA A 518 18.72 10.11 -2.78
C ALA A 518 17.30 9.48 -2.89
N VAL A 519 17.11 8.67 -3.93
CA VAL A 519 15.91 7.84 -4.17
C VAL A 519 16.37 6.42 -4.48
N ALA A 520 16.03 5.49 -3.62
CA ALA A 520 16.23 4.07 -3.89
C ALA A 520 15.03 3.55 -4.69
N TRP A 521 15.24 3.11 -5.94
CA TRP A 521 14.12 2.75 -6.81
C TRP A 521 14.38 1.53 -7.68
N LYS A 522 13.29 0.87 -8.05
CA LYS A 522 13.32 -0.35 -8.87
C LYS A 522 12.12 -0.40 -9.80
N THR A 523 12.34 -0.87 -11.01
CA THR A 523 11.29 -1.15 -11.99
C THR A 523 10.90 -2.62 -12.01
N GLY A 524 9.69 -2.88 -12.46
CA GLY A 524 9.20 -4.18 -12.88
C GLY A 524 8.53 -4.06 -14.24
N THR A 525 8.70 -5.09 -15.06
CA THR A 525 7.98 -5.28 -16.32
C THR A 525 7.54 -6.74 -16.33
N SER A 526 6.25 -6.98 -16.47
CA SER A 526 5.74 -8.35 -16.53
C SER A 526 6.01 -8.97 -17.90
N TRP A 527 6.05 -10.30 -17.93
CA TRP A 527 6.15 -11.02 -19.20
C TRP A 527 4.95 -10.67 -20.09
N GLY A 528 5.19 -10.48 -21.40
CA GLY A 528 4.14 -10.08 -22.36
C GLY A 528 3.71 -8.62 -22.25
N PHE A 529 4.43 -7.78 -21.48
CA PHE A 529 4.15 -6.33 -21.38
C PHE A 529 2.72 -6.00 -20.88
N HIS A 530 2.21 -6.76 -19.93
CA HIS A 530 0.89 -6.50 -19.33
C HIS A 530 0.94 -5.44 -18.22
N ASP A 531 2.06 -5.38 -17.48
CA ASP A 531 2.23 -4.53 -16.31
C ASP A 531 3.60 -3.84 -16.33
N ALA A 532 3.61 -2.53 -16.15
CA ALA A 532 4.82 -1.73 -15.91
C ALA A 532 4.77 -1.15 -14.51
N TRP A 533 5.80 -1.44 -13.71
CA TRP A 533 5.93 -1.01 -12.32
C TRP A 533 7.14 -0.11 -12.12
N SER A 534 6.99 0.83 -11.22
CA SER A 534 8.11 1.52 -10.60
C SER A 534 7.83 1.75 -9.12
N VAL A 535 8.79 1.38 -8.27
CA VAL A 535 8.70 1.54 -6.82
C VAL A 535 9.89 2.35 -6.35
N ALA A 536 9.64 3.36 -5.54
CA ALA A 536 10.67 4.20 -4.95
C ALA A 536 10.54 4.31 -3.45
N VAL A 537 11.71 4.39 -2.81
CA VAL A 537 11.89 4.72 -1.39
C VAL A 537 12.66 6.03 -1.32
N PHE A 538 12.09 7.07 -0.71
CA PHE A 538 12.69 8.40 -0.59
C PHE A 538 12.26 9.06 0.72
N GLY A 539 13.17 9.77 1.40
CA GLY A 539 12.89 10.22 2.75
C GLY A 539 12.40 9.07 3.63
N ARG A 540 11.20 9.21 4.17
CA ARG A 540 10.47 8.16 4.92
C ARG A 540 9.29 7.57 4.13
N TYR A 541 9.25 7.77 2.82
CA TYR A 541 8.11 7.41 1.98
C TYR A 541 8.43 6.26 1.04
N VAL A 542 7.41 5.48 0.75
CA VAL A 542 7.39 4.49 -0.33
C VAL A 542 6.32 4.92 -1.33
N LEU A 543 6.70 5.13 -2.56
CA LEU A 543 5.79 5.42 -3.68
C LEU A 543 5.83 4.27 -4.66
N LEU A 544 4.65 3.76 -5.01
CA LEU A 544 4.46 2.78 -6.05
C LEU A 544 3.66 3.39 -7.19
N VAL A 545 4.04 3.08 -8.40
CA VAL A 545 3.32 3.42 -9.63
C VAL A 545 3.18 2.16 -10.47
N TRP A 546 1.98 1.94 -10.97
CA TRP A 546 1.66 0.89 -11.93
C TRP A 546 1.02 1.51 -13.18
N ILE A 547 1.37 0.98 -14.34
CA ILE A 547 0.76 1.27 -15.63
C ILE A 547 0.41 -0.06 -16.29
N GLY A 548 -0.80 -0.18 -16.80
CA GLY A 548 -1.30 -1.39 -17.44
C GLY A 548 -2.77 -1.28 -17.84
N ASN A 549 -3.34 -2.37 -18.31
CA ASN A 549 -4.75 -2.49 -18.62
C ASN A 549 -5.45 -3.48 -17.69
N PHE A 550 -6.68 -3.16 -17.26
CA PHE A 550 -7.42 -4.05 -16.35
C PHE A 550 -7.96 -5.29 -17.07
N ASP A 551 -8.19 -5.24 -18.36
CA ASP A 551 -8.54 -6.37 -19.22
C ASP A 551 -7.36 -7.33 -19.50
N ASN A 552 -6.18 -7.00 -18.97
CA ASN A 552 -4.94 -7.75 -19.14
C ASN A 552 -4.42 -7.78 -20.59
N THR A 553 -4.80 -6.84 -21.44
CA THR A 553 -4.18 -6.68 -22.76
C THR A 553 -2.77 -6.11 -22.62
N GLY A 554 -1.79 -6.77 -23.26
CA GLY A 554 -0.40 -6.32 -23.28
C GLY A 554 -0.18 -5.14 -24.22
N ASN A 555 0.81 -4.30 -23.92
CA ASN A 555 1.25 -3.21 -24.79
C ASN A 555 2.78 -3.09 -24.73
N PRO A 556 3.51 -3.13 -25.85
CA PRO A 556 4.97 -2.98 -25.87
C PRO A 556 5.49 -1.70 -25.18
N ALA A 557 4.65 -0.67 -25.02
CA ALA A 557 4.98 0.54 -24.29
C ALA A 557 5.00 0.33 -22.74
N PHE A 558 4.45 -0.78 -22.21
CA PHE A 558 4.42 -1.05 -20.78
C PHE A 558 5.77 -1.57 -20.28
N VAL A 559 6.80 -0.75 -20.44
CA VAL A 559 8.14 -1.00 -19.91
C VAL A 559 8.36 -0.15 -18.68
N GLY A 560 8.69 -0.80 -17.55
CA GLY A 560 8.77 -0.12 -16.26
C GLY A 560 9.66 1.13 -16.25
N VAL A 561 10.83 1.07 -16.90
CA VAL A 561 11.76 2.21 -16.97
C VAL A 561 11.29 3.32 -17.91
N GLN A 562 10.53 3.00 -18.95
CA GLN A 562 10.07 3.96 -19.96
C GLN A 562 8.71 4.56 -19.61
N ALA A 563 7.79 3.77 -19.06
CA ALA A 563 6.44 4.19 -18.75
C ALA A 563 6.25 4.56 -17.28
N ALA A 564 6.54 3.64 -16.34
CA ALA A 564 6.20 3.86 -14.94
C ALA A 564 7.22 4.76 -14.20
N ALA A 565 8.51 4.68 -14.52
CA ALA A 565 9.53 5.47 -13.82
C ALA A 565 9.42 6.98 -14.10
N PRO A 566 9.17 7.48 -15.33
CA PRO A 566 8.94 8.90 -15.55
C PRO A 566 7.77 9.45 -14.74
N LEU A 567 6.65 8.74 -14.69
CA LEU A 567 5.50 9.13 -13.85
C LEU A 567 5.87 9.16 -12.36
N LEU A 568 6.57 8.14 -11.87
CA LEU A 568 7.04 8.07 -10.49
C LEU A 568 7.89 9.29 -10.12
N PHE A 569 8.87 9.66 -10.93
CA PHE A 569 9.74 10.81 -10.64
C PHE A 569 9.01 12.14 -10.75
N ARG A 570 8.08 12.31 -11.70
CA ARG A 570 7.21 13.50 -11.76
C ARG A 570 6.40 13.67 -10.47
N ILE A 571 5.88 12.57 -9.91
CA ILE A 571 5.15 12.61 -8.63
C ILE A 571 6.10 12.98 -7.48
N ILE A 572 7.28 12.36 -7.39
CA ILE A 572 8.27 12.65 -6.34
C ILE A 572 8.68 14.13 -6.37
N ASP A 573 9.01 14.65 -7.56
CA ASP A 573 9.46 16.03 -7.73
C ASP A 573 8.37 17.04 -7.32
N ALA A 574 7.10 16.76 -7.68
CA ALA A 574 5.99 17.60 -7.28
C ALA A 574 5.69 17.53 -5.76
N LEU A 575 5.81 16.35 -5.15
CA LEU A 575 5.65 16.19 -3.70
C LEU A 575 6.78 16.90 -2.95
N ARG A 576 8.03 16.85 -3.46
CA ARG A 576 9.16 17.59 -2.92
C ARG A 576 8.99 19.10 -3.04
N ALA A 577 8.48 19.59 -4.15
CA ALA A 577 8.14 20.99 -4.34
C ALA A 577 7.08 21.50 -3.34
N GLN A 578 6.25 20.61 -2.80
CA GLN A 578 5.31 20.89 -1.72
C GLN A 578 5.90 20.72 -0.31
N GLY A 579 7.22 20.56 -0.21
CA GLY A 579 7.91 20.39 1.07
C GLY A 579 7.95 18.96 1.62
N LEU A 580 7.52 17.97 0.84
CA LEU A 580 7.59 16.57 1.27
C LEU A 580 8.98 15.99 1.04
N ALA A 581 9.57 15.38 2.07
CA ALA A 581 10.85 14.67 2.00
C ALA A 581 11.97 15.48 1.31
N ALA A 582 12.16 16.71 1.76
CA ALA A 582 13.22 17.59 1.25
C ALA A 582 14.64 17.05 1.52
N GLY A 583 14.79 16.13 2.48
CA GLY A 583 16.04 15.49 2.86
C GLY A 583 16.32 14.18 2.15
N ASP A 584 17.52 13.65 2.41
CA ASP A 584 17.96 12.34 1.93
C ASP A 584 17.12 11.18 2.48
N LEU A 585 17.32 10.00 1.89
CA LEU A 585 16.71 8.75 2.30
C LEU A 585 16.97 8.50 3.80
N VAL A 586 15.87 8.44 4.59
CA VAL A 586 15.94 8.15 6.02
C VAL A 586 16.19 6.66 6.22
N ARG A 587 17.41 6.30 6.56
CA ARG A 587 17.79 4.92 6.90
C ARG A 587 18.71 4.92 8.13
N ARG A 588 18.50 3.96 9.02
CA ARG A 588 19.44 3.73 10.10
C ARG A 588 20.70 3.10 9.54
N PHE A 589 21.83 3.60 9.99
CA PHE A 589 23.12 2.94 9.76
C PHE A 589 23.28 1.83 10.82
N PRO A 590 23.23 0.54 10.44
CA PRO A 590 23.41 -0.53 11.40
C PRO A 590 24.88 -0.55 11.92
N ALA A 591 25.05 -0.68 13.21
CA ALA A 591 26.39 -0.73 13.83
C ALA A 591 27.22 -1.95 13.36
N SER A 592 26.55 -2.99 12.88
CA SER A 592 27.15 -4.25 12.39
C SER A 592 27.52 -4.23 10.91
N VAL A 593 27.25 -3.14 10.16
CA VAL A 593 27.70 -3.00 8.77
C VAL A 593 29.01 -2.24 8.74
N ALA A 594 29.98 -2.73 7.96
CA ALA A 594 31.26 -2.09 7.80
C ALA A 594 31.64 -1.92 6.33
N ARG A 595 32.65 -1.12 6.04
CA ARG A 595 33.24 -1.01 4.71
C ARG A 595 34.57 -1.78 4.66
N ILE A 596 34.82 -2.37 3.50
CA ILE A 596 36.05 -3.09 3.21
C ILE A 596 36.48 -2.78 1.78
N GLU A 597 37.80 -2.74 1.56
CA GLU A 597 38.37 -2.66 0.22
C GLU A 597 38.44 -4.06 -0.39
N VAL A 598 37.94 -4.19 -1.61
CA VAL A 598 37.97 -5.42 -2.39
C VAL A 598 38.61 -5.16 -3.75
N CYS A 599 39.16 -6.19 -4.37
CA CYS A 599 39.69 -6.10 -5.72
C CYS A 599 38.55 -5.83 -6.71
N ALA A 600 38.66 -4.80 -7.52
CA ALA A 600 37.60 -4.32 -8.39
C ALA A 600 37.12 -5.38 -9.39
N ALA A 601 38.00 -6.25 -9.86
CA ALA A 601 37.73 -7.26 -10.86
C ALA A 601 37.10 -8.54 -10.28
N SER A 602 37.50 -8.98 -9.07
CA SER A 602 37.02 -10.23 -8.47
C SER A 602 35.94 -10.02 -7.40
N GLY A 603 35.90 -8.84 -6.78
CA GLY A 603 35.08 -8.59 -5.59
C GLY A 603 35.63 -9.17 -4.29
N ASP A 604 36.74 -9.93 -4.32
CA ASP A 604 37.40 -10.52 -3.16
C ASP A 604 38.43 -9.56 -2.54
N LEU A 605 38.97 -9.91 -1.35
CA LEU A 605 40.04 -9.12 -0.72
C LEU A 605 41.24 -8.98 -1.66
N PRO A 606 41.85 -7.80 -1.75
CA PRO A 606 42.97 -7.59 -2.65
C PRO A 606 44.20 -8.37 -2.20
N ASN A 607 44.81 -9.07 -3.10
CA ASN A 607 46.17 -9.57 -2.96
C ASN A 607 47.19 -8.55 -3.48
N PRO A 608 48.51 -8.70 -3.27
CA PRO A 608 49.55 -7.76 -3.74
C PRO A 608 49.56 -7.53 -5.26
N ALA A 609 49.02 -8.47 -6.06
CA ALA A 609 48.93 -8.36 -7.51
C ALA A 609 47.66 -7.64 -7.99
N CYS A 610 46.70 -7.34 -7.13
CA CYS A 610 45.45 -6.66 -7.51
C CYS A 610 45.73 -5.20 -7.93
N PRO A 611 45.44 -4.81 -9.19
CA PRO A 611 45.81 -3.49 -9.69
C PRO A 611 44.91 -2.36 -9.22
N GLN A 612 43.69 -2.67 -8.84
CA GLN A 612 42.68 -1.67 -8.43
C GLN A 612 41.76 -2.22 -7.37
N THR A 613 41.52 -1.44 -6.31
CA THR A 613 40.57 -1.73 -5.24
C THR A 613 39.37 -0.82 -5.32
N VAL A 614 38.27 -1.25 -4.72
CA VAL A 614 37.04 -0.50 -4.57
C VAL A 614 36.41 -0.79 -3.21
N SER A 615 35.88 0.26 -2.58
CA SER A 615 35.19 0.11 -1.30
C SER A 615 33.81 -0.50 -1.48
N THR A 616 33.42 -1.41 -0.59
CA THR A 616 32.10 -2.02 -0.56
C THR A 616 31.57 -2.17 0.86
N TRP A 617 30.24 -2.24 0.98
CA TRP A 617 29.60 -2.65 2.22
C TRP A 617 29.71 -4.15 2.41
N TYR A 618 29.91 -4.59 3.66
CA TYR A 618 29.83 -5.99 4.02
C TYR A 618 29.25 -6.18 5.43
N ILE A 619 28.74 -7.36 5.70
CA ILE A 619 28.22 -7.77 6.99
C ILE A 619 29.27 -8.68 7.64
N PRO A 620 30.00 -8.22 8.67
CA PRO A 620 31.00 -9.04 9.35
C PRO A 620 30.43 -10.39 9.82
N GLY A 621 31.19 -11.46 9.57
CA GLY A 621 30.79 -12.82 9.93
C GLY A 621 29.70 -13.45 9.03
N LYS A 622 29.16 -12.72 8.04
CA LYS A 622 28.18 -13.24 7.07
C LYS A 622 28.66 -13.13 5.64
N SER A 623 29.05 -11.94 5.19
CA SER A 623 29.44 -11.71 3.79
C SER A 623 30.59 -12.63 3.38
N PRO A 624 30.56 -13.18 2.14
CA PRO A 624 31.62 -14.06 1.65
C PRO A 624 32.87 -13.22 1.36
N ILE A 625 33.83 -13.24 2.29
CA ILE A 625 35.10 -12.50 2.18
C ILE A 625 36.22 -13.52 2.12
N ARG A 626 36.95 -13.57 1.00
CA ARG A 626 38.11 -14.42 0.74
C ARG A 626 39.18 -13.62 0.01
N LEU A 627 40.43 -14.09 0.06
CA LEU A 627 41.52 -13.46 -0.67
C LEU A 627 41.38 -13.71 -2.18
N SER A 628 41.53 -12.66 -2.99
CA SER A 628 41.47 -12.78 -4.45
C SER A 628 42.59 -13.70 -4.99
N THR A 629 42.20 -14.64 -5.84
CA THR A 629 43.12 -15.48 -6.58
C THR A 629 43.18 -15.08 -8.05
N LEU A 630 42.41 -14.06 -8.45
CA LEU A 630 42.28 -13.65 -9.86
C LEU A 630 43.57 -13.09 -10.44
N HIS A 631 44.20 -12.18 -9.73
CA HIS A 631 45.43 -11.53 -10.19
C HIS A 631 46.62 -12.26 -9.57
N ARG A 632 47.56 -12.69 -10.44
CA ARG A 632 48.84 -13.35 -10.00
C ARG A 632 50.00 -12.77 -10.77
N TYR A 633 51.15 -12.81 -10.13
CA TYR A 633 52.42 -12.51 -10.80
C TYR A 633 52.83 -13.68 -11.68
N VAL A 634 53.18 -13.39 -12.90
CA VAL A 634 53.80 -14.33 -13.85
C VAL A 634 55.20 -13.82 -14.15
N TYR A 635 56.14 -14.70 -14.12
CA TYR A 635 57.56 -14.40 -14.26
C TYR A 635 58.09 -14.79 -15.61
N PHE A 636 58.91 -13.94 -16.25
CA PHE A 636 59.47 -14.18 -17.57
C PHE A 636 61.00 -13.97 -17.55
N ASP A 637 61.73 -14.84 -18.20
CA ASP A 637 63.13 -14.66 -18.46
C ASP A 637 63.41 -13.62 -19.56
N ALA A 638 64.67 -13.34 -19.85
CA ALA A 638 65.09 -12.44 -20.91
C ALA A 638 64.64 -12.85 -22.32
N ALA A 639 64.39 -14.17 -22.54
CA ALA A 639 63.89 -14.73 -23.79
C ALA A 639 62.33 -14.75 -23.87
N ASN A 640 61.65 -14.16 -22.88
CA ASN A 640 60.18 -14.11 -22.80
C ASN A 640 59.52 -15.49 -22.51
N HIS A 641 60.26 -16.47 -22.04
CA HIS A 641 59.64 -17.71 -21.57
C HIS A 641 59.19 -17.53 -20.12
N ARG A 642 58.06 -18.15 -19.81
CA ARG A 642 57.53 -18.17 -18.43
C ARG A 642 58.44 -19.04 -17.55
N VAL A 643 58.85 -18.51 -16.40
CA VAL A 643 59.68 -19.20 -15.40
C VAL A 643 58.97 -19.33 -14.06
N CYS A 644 59.43 -20.22 -13.19
CA CYS A 644 58.72 -20.67 -11.99
C CYS A 644 58.72 -19.64 -10.82
N GLY A 645 59.51 -18.59 -10.88
CA GLY A 645 59.55 -17.64 -9.78
C GLY A 645 60.49 -16.43 -10.03
N PRO A 646 60.62 -15.54 -9.05
CA PRO A 646 61.51 -14.41 -9.16
C PRO A 646 62.97 -14.83 -9.17
N GLY A 647 63.81 -14.08 -9.92
CA GLY A 647 65.25 -14.31 -10.03
C GLY A 647 65.96 -13.15 -10.65
N PRO A 648 67.31 -13.18 -10.71
CA PRO A 648 68.09 -12.18 -11.43
C PRO A 648 67.66 -12.18 -12.90
N GLU A 649 67.45 -10.98 -13.47
CA GLU A 649 67.00 -10.77 -14.87
C GLU A 649 65.58 -11.33 -15.20
N VAL A 650 64.76 -11.64 -14.17
CA VAL A 650 63.36 -12.09 -14.35
C VAL A 650 62.45 -10.90 -14.29
N ARG A 651 61.63 -10.71 -15.35
CA ARG A 651 60.59 -9.69 -15.40
C ARG A 651 59.29 -10.23 -14.81
N GLN A 652 58.65 -9.46 -13.99
CA GLN A 652 57.35 -9.78 -13.34
C GLN A 652 56.21 -9.03 -14.03
N GLU A 653 55.14 -9.72 -14.43
CA GLU A 653 53.92 -9.15 -14.97
C GLU A 653 52.71 -9.68 -14.22
N VAL A 654 51.63 -8.86 -14.18
CA VAL A 654 50.35 -9.27 -13.59
C VAL A 654 49.44 -9.83 -14.68
N TYR A 655 48.90 -11.01 -14.44
CA TYR A 655 47.90 -11.65 -15.29
C TYR A 655 46.63 -11.93 -14.49
N GLU A 656 45.46 -11.98 -15.23
CA GLU A 656 44.16 -12.39 -14.71
C GLU A 656 43.96 -13.89 -15.00
N PHE A 657 43.63 -14.65 -13.95
CA PHE A 657 43.38 -16.09 -14.02
C PHE A 657 41.88 -16.36 -13.94
N TRP A 658 41.17 -16.03 -15.03
CA TRP A 658 39.76 -16.28 -15.17
C TRP A 658 39.49 -17.76 -15.47
N THR A 659 38.36 -18.29 -14.93
CA THR A 659 37.84 -19.62 -15.31
C THR A 659 37.47 -19.65 -16.80
N SER A 660 37.46 -20.84 -17.37
CA SER A 660 37.26 -21.04 -18.81
C SER A 660 35.94 -20.44 -19.34
N ASP A 661 34.89 -20.54 -18.55
CA ASP A 661 33.57 -19.96 -18.87
C ASP A 661 33.62 -18.45 -18.89
N MET A 662 34.32 -17.83 -17.94
CA MET A 662 34.48 -16.38 -17.87
C MET A 662 35.30 -15.84 -19.04
N LEU A 663 36.37 -16.53 -19.42
CA LEU A 663 37.15 -16.19 -20.62
C LEU A 663 36.31 -16.25 -21.88
N ARG A 664 35.44 -17.27 -22.00
CA ARG A 664 34.49 -17.36 -23.11
C ARG A 664 33.53 -16.18 -23.12
N LEU A 665 32.92 -15.81 -21.98
CA LEU A 665 32.01 -14.71 -21.87
C LEU A 665 32.64 -13.36 -22.26
N PHE A 666 33.87 -13.11 -21.82
CA PHE A 666 34.64 -11.95 -22.26
C PHE A 666 34.86 -11.94 -23.77
N ARG A 667 35.14 -13.09 -24.37
CA ARG A 667 35.31 -13.20 -25.81
C ARG A 667 34.01 -12.92 -26.57
N GLU A 668 32.91 -13.52 -26.12
CA GLU A 668 31.56 -13.32 -26.68
C GLU A 668 31.09 -11.87 -26.54
N ALA A 669 31.50 -11.21 -25.45
CA ALA A 669 31.24 -9.78 -25.22
C ALA A 669 32.15 -8.82 -26.01
N GLY A 670 33.05 -9.35 -26.85
CA GLY A 670 34.01 -8.53 -27.62
C GLY A 670 35.14 -7.92 -26.80
N MET A 671 35.36 -8.41 -25.57
CA MET A 671 36.38 -7.93 -24.62
C MET A 671 37.36 -9.05 -24.27
N PRO A 672 38.11 -9.64 -25.24
CA PRO A 672 38.98 -10.76 -24.95
C PRO A 672 40.04 -10.36 -23.90
N ARG A 673 40.22 -11.23 -22.91
CA ARG A 673 41.23 -11.09 -21.87
C ARG A 673 42.51 -11.76 -22.26
N ARG A 674 43.66 -11.19 -21.83
CA ARG A 674 44.95 -11.78 -22.00
C ARG A 674 45.09 -13.02 -21.07
N THR A 675 45.19 -14.19 -21.67
CA THR A 675 45.42 -15.43 -20.93
C THR A 675 46.88 -15.59 -20.52
N PRO A 676 47.16 -16.15 -19.32
CA PRO A 676 48.52 -16.44 -18.94
C PRO A 676 49.10 -17.49 -19.90
N PRO A 677 50.40 -17.40 -20.23
CA PRO A 677 51.08 -18.44 -20.98
C PRO A 677 51.08 -19.79 -20.23
N ALA A 678 51.28 -20.91 -20.97
CA ALA A 678 51.36 -22.24 -20.36
C ALA A 678 52.34 -22.27 -19.19
N ASP A 679 52.01 -23.03 -18.15
CA ASP A 679 52.87 -23.20 -16.99
C ASP A 679 54.22 -23.82 -17.42
N PRO A 680 55.36 -23.33 -16.95
CA PRO A 680 56.60 -24.01 -17.10
C PRO A 680 56.57 -25.31 -16.29
N ASP A 681 57.31 -26.32 -16.73
CA ASP A 681 57.47 -27.56 -15.96
C ASP A 681 58.36 -27.28 -14.74
N CYS A 682 57.76 -26.90 -13.64
CA CYS A 682 58.45 -26.48 -12.42
C CYS A 682 58.82 -27.63 -11.48
N GLY A 683 58.77 -28.88 -11.96
CA GLY A 683 59.09 -30.02 -11.14
C GLY A 683 58.32 -30.08 -9.83
N ASN A 684 57.90 -31.17 -9.33
CA ASN A 684 57.00 -31.47 -8.22
C ASN A 684 57.09 -30.57 -6.97
N GLY A 685 56.88 -29.30 -7.14
CA GLY A 685 56.66 -28.31 -6.06
C GLY A 685 55.24 -27.81 -6.11
N SER A 686 54.26 -28.65 -5.78
CA SER A 686 52.88 -28.22 -5.53
C SER A 686 52.90 -27.17 -4.45
N GLU A 687 52.68 -25.89 -4.81
CA GLU A 687 52.29 -24.93 -3.78
C GLU A 687 51.01 -25.43 -3.11
N PRO A 688 50.97 -25.59 -1.77
CA PRO A 688 49.76 -25.92 -1.02
C PRO A 688 48.90 -24.67 -0.92
N GLY A 689 48.04 -24.44 -1.90
CA GLY A 689 47.20 -23.25 -1.94
C GLY A 689 46.17 -23.19 -3.06
N GLY A 690 45.89 -24.29 -3.74
CA GLY A 690 44.74 -24.38 -4.64
C GLY A 690 43.45 -24.31 -3.83
N SER A 691 42.84 -23.13 -3.78
CA SER A 691 41.49 -23.00 -3.21
C SER A 691 40.50 -23.78 -4.08
N ASP A 692 39.40 -24.28 -3.47
CA ASP A 692 38.26 -24.96 -4.12
C ASP A 692 37.70 -24.22 -5.36
N SER A 693 38.08 -22.96 -5.59
CA SER A 693 37.66 -22.12 -6.73
C SER A 693 38.29 -22.50 -8.08
N GLU A 694 39.32 -23.35 -8.09
CA GLU A 694 39.94 -23.88 -9.32
C GLU A 694 39.54 -25.30 -9.65
N ALA A 695 38.76 -25.97 -8.78
CA ALA A 695 38.28 -27.32 -9.02
C ALA A 695 37.36 -27.40 -10.23
N LEU A 696 37.48 -28.44 -11.03
CA LEU A 696 36.58 -28.73 -12.14
C LEU A 696 35.15 -28.91 -11.61
N HIS A 697 34.19 -28.22 -12.22
CA HIS A 697 32.77 -28.34 -11.90
C HIS A 697 31.92 -28.59 -13.14
N ILE A 698 31.10 -29.66 -13.12
CA ILE A 698 30.13 -29.93 -14.18
C ILE A 698 28.98 -28.91 -14.07
N VAL A 699 28.82 -28.12 -15.13
CA VAL A 699 27.76 -27.10 -15.21
C VAL A 699 26.53 -27.61 -15.96
N SER A 700 26.77 -28.48 -16.96
CA SER A 700 25.70 -29.13 -17.73
C SER A 700 26.10 -30.59 -17.99
N PRO A 701 25.16 -31.52 -17.79
CA PRO A 701 23.77 -31.42 -17.37
C PRO A 701 23.62 -31.04 -15.89
N LEU A 702 22.44 -30.47 -15.54
CA LEU A 702 22.15 -30.04 -14.19
C LEU A 702 21.80 -31.20 -13.25
N ARG A 703 22.11 -31.04 -11.97
CA ARG A 703 21.86 -32.08 -10.95
C ARG A 703 20.36 -32.22 -10.65
N GLY A 704 19.85 -33.45 -10.54
CA GLY A 704 18.50 -33.73 -10.05
C GLY A 704 17.39 -33.53 -11.08
N LEU A 705 17.72 -33.42 -12.36
CA LEU A 705 16.75 -33.34 -13.44
C LEU A 705 16.62 -34.62 -14.21
N VAL A 706 15.42 -34.89 -14.71
CA VAL A 706 15.15 -35.93 -15.73
C VAL A 706 15.18 -35.24 -17.08
N TYR A 707 16.05 -35.66 -17.95
CA TYR A 707 16.17 -35.18 -19.33
C TYR A 707 15.31 -36.06 -20.23
N THR A 708 14.23 -35.52 -20.74
CA THR A 708 13.29 -36.22 -21.63
C THR A 708 13.63 -35.88 -23.07
N GLU A 709 14.03 -36.90 -23.86
CA GLU A 709 14.42 -36.77 -25.25
C GLU A 709 13.54 -37.66 -26.15
N ARG A 710 13.34 -37.27 -27.41
CA ARG A 710 12.56 -38.05 -28.37
C ARG A 710 13.41 -39.18 -28.94
N ALA A 711 12.96 -40.42 -28.78
CA ALA A 711 13.69 -41.61 -29.24
C ALA A 711 13.98 -41.62 -30.76
N LEU A 712 13.06 -41.04 -31.58
CA LEU A 712 13.23 -41.01 -33.05
C LEU A 712 14.17 -39.89 -33.52
N HIS A 713 14.29 -38.80 -32.77
CA HIS A 713 15.13 -37.64 -33.08
C HIS A 713 15.73 -37.06 -31.79
N PRO A 714 16.64 -37.80 -31.12
CA PRO A 714 17.19 -37.32 -29.86
C PRO A 714 18.12 -36.13 -30.12
N ALA A 715 17.95 -35.07 -29.33
CA ALA A 715 18.89 -33.97 -29.33
C ALA A 715 20.08 -34.31 -28.44
N PRO A 716 21.31 -33.95 -28.85
CA PRO A 716 22.49 -34.25 -28.03
C PRO A 716 22.45 -33.40 -26.76
N LEU A 717 22.66 -34.03 -25.61
CA LEU A 717 22.88 -33.35 -24.33
C LEU A 717 24.23 -32.63 -24.36
N ALA A 718 24.21 -31.37 -23.97
CA ALA A 718 25.40 -30.54 -23.91
C ALA A 718 26.19 -30.84 -22.64
N LEU A 719 27.30 -31.52 -22.69
CA LEU A 719 28.20 -31.74 -21.56
C LEU A 719 29.17 -30.57 -21.45
N ARG A 720 29.16 -29.89 -20.31
CA ARG A 720 30.04 -28.75 -20.07
C ARG A 720 30.52 -28.74 -18.63
N ALA A 721 31.80 -28.42 -18.46
CA ALA A 721 32.41 -28.18 -17.16
C ALA A 721 33.15 -26.83 -17.16
N ASP A 722 33.09 -26.14 -16.05
CA ASP A 722 33.93 -25.00 -15.76
C ASP A 722 35.24 -25.50 -15.14
N VAL A 723 36.36 -24.97 -15.58
CA VAL A 723 37.69 -25.37 -15.16
C VAL A 723 38.56 -24.14 -14.92
N GLY A 724 39.61 -24.32 -14.14
CA GLY A 724 40.61 -23.29 -13.89
C GLY A 724 41.33 -22.83 -15.17
N ALA A 725 41.92 -21.61 -15.13
CA ALA A 725 42.58 -20.98 -16.28
C ALA A 725 43.79 -21.78 -16.83
N ALA A 726 44.33 -22.70 -16.08
CA ALA A 726 45.47 -23.55 -16.45
C ALA A 726 45.07 -24.89 -17.07
N THR A 727 43.80 -25.24 -17.14
CA THR A 727 43.26 -26.44 -17.77
C THR A 727 43.12 -26.25 -19.27
N HIS A 728 43.53 -27.20 -20.08
CA HIS A 728 43.44 -27.14 -21.55
C HIS A 728 42.37 -28.09 -22.11
N ALA A 729 42.07 -29.17 -21.42
CA ALA A 729 41.09 -30.16 -21.89
C ALA A 729 40.32 -30.81 -20.76
N VAL A 730 39.07 -31.23 -21.07
CA VAL A 730 38.20 -31.99 -20.19
C VAL A 730 37.83 -33.31 -20.87
N TYR A 731 38.02 -34.40 -20.15
CA TYR A 731 37.67 -35.77 -20.56
C TYR A 731 36.37 -36.18 -19.89
N TRP A 732 35.42 -36.71 -20.66
CA TRP A 732 34.09 -37.05 -20.17
C TRP A 732 33.86 -38.56 -20.21
N PHE A 733 33.20 -39.06 -19.16
CA PHE A 733 32.84 -40.45 -19.01
C PHE A 733 31.39 -40.62 -18.57
N ALA A 734 30.69 -41.64 -19.07
CA ALA A 734 29.40 -42.11 -18.55
C ALA A 734 29.61 -43.48 -17.88
N GLY A 735 29.57 -43.52 -16.56
CA GLY A 735 30.05 -44.67 -15.81
C GLY A 735 31.54 -44.96 -16.14
N ASN A 736 31.82 -46.10 -16.73
CA ASN A 736 33.17 -46.50 -17.15
C ASN A 736 33.43 -46.23 -18.65
N ALA A 737 32.43 -45.79 -19.41
CA ALA A 737 32.60 -45.57 -20.84
C ALA A 737 33.12 -44.13 -21.11
N PHE A 738 34.21 -44.05 -21.89
CA PHE A 738 34.72 -42.76 -22.37
C PHE A 738 33.75 -42.18 -23.42
N ILE A 739 33.26 -40.96 -23.19
CA ILE A 739 32.35 -40.27 -24.10
C ILE A 739 33.15 -39.44 -25.13
N GLY A 740 34.14 -38.70 -24.65
CA GLY A 740 34.92 -37.82 -25.52
C GLY A 740 35.78 -36.83 -24.75
N ARG A 741 36.49 -36.00 -25.52
CA ARG A 741 37.36 -34.93 -25.03
C ARG A 741 36.88 -33.59 -25.60
N ALA A 742 36.81 -32.56 -24.79
CA ALA A 742 36.56 -31.19 -25.23
C ALA A 742 37.68 -30.26 -24.76
N PRO A 743 38.04 -29.21 -25.50
CA PRO A 743 38.86 -28.14 -25.00
C PRO A 743 38.24 -27.45 -23.78
N ALA A 744 39.06 -26.84 -22.94
CA ALA A 744 38.58 -26.10 -21.76
C ALA A 744 37.52 -25.03 -22.15
N GLY A 745 36.36 -25.04 -21.51
CA GLY A 745 35.26 -24.12 -21.75
C GLY A 745 34.38 -24.40 -22.98
N GLU A 746 34.68 -25.49 -23.72
CA GLU A 746 33.84 -25.93 -24.82
C GLU A 746 32.82 -27.01 -24.39
N THR A 747 31.78 -27.16 -25.18
CA THR A 747 30.69 -28.08 -24.93
C THR A 747 30.90 -29.37 -25.74
N LEU A 748 30.83 -30.54 -25.10
CA LEU A 748 30.82 -31.82 -25.78
C LEU A 748 29.36 -32.28 -25.97
N PRO A 749 28.88 -32.45 -27.21
CA PRO A 749 27.58 -33.06 -27.47
C PRO A 749 27.61 -34.57 -27.18
N TRP A 750 26.64 -35.06 -26.40
CA TRP A 750 26.53 -36.48 -26.07
C TRP A 750 25.12 -37.00 -26.27
N LEU A 751 24.96 -38.14 -26.95
CA LEU A 751 23.66 -38.78 -27.19
C LEU A 751 23.55 -40.02 -26.30
N PRO A 752 22.71 -40.01 -25.25
CA PRO A 752 22.39 -41.18 -24.46
C PRO A 752 21.66 -42.22 -25.32
N GLN A 753 22.11 -43.48 -25.26
CA GLN A 753 21.59 -44.57 -26.13
C GLN A 753 20.33 -45.23 -25.53
N GLN A 754 20.08 -45.10 -24.23
CA GLN A 754 18.99 -45.76 -23.52
C GLN A 754 18.46 -44.88 -22.41
N SER A 755 17.16 -45.05 -22.06
CA SER A 755 16.61 -44.48 -20.83
C SER A 755 17.28 -45.10 -19.60
N GLY A 756 17.55 -44.29 -18.59
CA GLY A 756 18.16 -44.77 -17.34
C GLY A 756 18.93 -43.70 -16.58
N ARG A 757 19.54 -44.14 -15.49
CA ARG A 757 20.45 -43.33 -14.68
C ARG A 757 21.87 -43.45 -15.15
N TYR A 758 22.50 -42.34 -15.38
CA TYR A 758 23.90 -42.24 -15.79
C TYR A 758 24.68 -41.49 -14.72
N THR A 759 25.88 -41.97 -14.44
CA THR A 759 26.89 -41.28 -13.65
C THR A 759 27.88 -40.64 -14.61
N LEU A 760 27.76 -39.35 -14.87
CA LEU A 760 28.72 -38.59 -15.66
C LEU A 760 29.90 -38.19 -14.79
N ARG A 761 31.11 -38.36 -15.32
CA ARG A 761 32.36 -37.92 -14.71
C ARG A 761 33.14 -37.07 -15.72
N ALA A 762 33.49 -35.85 -15.29
CA ALA A 762 34.44 -35.01 -16.00
C ALA A 762 35.78 -35.05 -15.29
N VAL A 763 36.87 -35.14 -16.06
CA VAL A 763 38.24 -35.13 -15.54
C VAL A 763 39.04 -34.15 -16.39
N ASP A 764 39.77 -33.23 -15.78
CA ASP A 764 40.65 -32.32 -16.51
C ASP A 764 42.05 -32.92 -16.73
N ASP A 765 42.87 -32.24 -17.57
CA ASP A 765 44.24 -32.65 -17.86
C ASP A 765 45.22 -32.45 -16.69
N ARG A 766 44.75 -31.95 -15.55
CA ARG A 766 45.49 -31.73 -14.29
C ARG A 766 45.06 -32.69 -13.18
N GLY A 767 44.14 -33.60 -13.46
CA GLY A 767 43.63 -34.60 -12.51
C GLY A 767 42.44 -34.11 -11.63
N GLY A 768 41.96 -32.89 -11.81
CA GLY A 768 40.73 -32.41 -11.20
C GLY A 768 39.52 -33.18 -11.75
N ALA A 769 38.56 -33.56 -10.91
CA ALA A 769 37.39 -34.32 -11.34
C ALA A 769 36.13 -33.92 -10.61
N ASP A 770 34.99 -33.92 -11.31
CA ASP A 770 33.64 -33.81 -10.75
C ASP A 770 32.75 -34.92 -11.31
N THR A 771 31.73 -35.29 -10.52
CA THR A 771 30.81 -36.36 -10.86
C THR A 771 29.39 -35.91 -10.72
N ARG A 772 28.53 -36.28 -11.70
CA ARG A 772 27.12 -35.88 -11.75
C ARG A 772 26.22 -37.06 -12.07
N GLU A 773 25.20 -37.29 -11.23
CA GLU A 773 24.12 -38.21 -11.56
C GLU A 773 23.08 -37.53 -12.45
N LEU A 774 22.63 -38.23 -13.46
CA LEU A 774 21.69 -37.81 -14.47
C LEU A 774 20.67 -38.89 -14.74
N GLU A 775 19.40 -38.53 -14.86
CA GLU A 775 18.35 -39.43 -15.32
C GLU A 775 17.89 -39.01 -16.71
N VAL A 776 17.87 -39.95 -17.65
CA VAL A 776 17.45 -39.73 -19.04
C VAL A 776 16.23 -40.59 -19.33
N GLU A 777 15.21 -40.02 -19.92
CA GLU A 777 13.99 -40.68 -20.37
C GLU A 777 13.83 -40.46 -21.86
N LEU A 778 13.91 -41.54 -22.64
CA LEU A 778 13.65 -41.51 -24.09
C LEU A 778 12.14 -41.77 -24.29
N VAL A 779 11.43 -40.80 -24.81
CA VAL A 779 10.01 -40.91 -25.12
C VAL A 779 9.81 -41.12 -26.64
N PRO A 780 8.75 -41.84 -27.07
CA PRO A 780 8.47 -42.10 -28.47
C PRO A 780 8.43 -40.89 -29.39
#